data_996bc70986ecc875888b91290e311a75
#
_entry.id   996bc70986ecc875888b91290e311a75
#
_cell.length_a   1.000
_cell.length_b   1.000
_cell.length_c   1.000
_cell.angle_alpha   90.00
_cell.angle_beta   90.00
_cell.angle_gamma   90.00
#
_symmetry.space_group_name_H-M   'P 1'
#
loop_
_entity.id
_entity.type
_entity.pdbx_description
1 polymer ?
#
loop_
_entity_poly.entity_id
_entity_poly.type
_entity_poly.pdbx_seq_one_letter_code
_entity_poly.pdbx_strand_id
1 'polypeptide(L)'
;MSISFRSKHPNTLRLMMAATLIAAPQAYSRTLLPGESEVVTNPPAPEAWVVSQGGTLTIDDSTALTISSQSANVIFNGGQSQRINANTSSLNMSGAEVNSATGRGAIQLIDSRATIDNSTITSTNSFGLLLGRNISTPASSSATVTGNSVITGAIGGAQAVGFAVLNVADSKIVGTGANSYGVQLGGATLSATDSTITGGKDGLQIVTDTVGISASTVTLHNTRITSGSGSAIVLGSSGNAGTVATIDVSGNSELVGGNGSVLQATNRSTANFNVNGSTLTGDVIAETNSTVALVMQNAATLNGDLQNVTKSLFDSSSTLNGNVLGIAGTATTVGIDNKSTINGNVNNVASLSLNNSSALTGNVTGDANSVVVLNNASAINGNINNIAKLSLDNASALTGDVDSSSNGTVLLNNNSTLTGQINNSGSLNINNAARWVMTGDNTVQRLALDGGIVRMGANEEFQQLNVGDLSGHGTFVMGTDLGNGNTDFLNVTGNASGQHQLQIAATGTTPVTAEAVKVGNIAAGDASFSLGGRETVDAGAFVYRLKQDGQGLYLNPDRETVSTSTNTALALAGSARSVSNAEMNLLNSQIGDRGLSIRPNAAMRAASESDTTKLSNSVWVRTYGNQYNVKNAYGDGYTQNQTGITGGADTTVNIAGQDAVLGAFVGTSRTDMDLKYGSTATIDSVSIGVYGSTFDPVSGIFINGLLKINQFNNKAKVTMSDGTRSKGDYKALGASGAVTVGKHYRFGGDWFLEPQVGLSTGVTQSDSYRLDNGLEVDADTMRSVQGNIGIRGGRLLTLEGGALLEPSVSLGANHEFVKTNEVKINDDSFDDDRASSTLEYRAGLKWTPAQRNWQVAGEVGGGAGNTVSQDWSASLRVSHFF
;
A
#
# COMPACT_ATOMS: atom_id res chain seq x y z
N MET A 1 2.27 87.70 3.48
CA MET A 1 1.61 88.82 4.11
C MET A 1 2.19 89.00 5.51
N SER A 2 3.01 90.03 5.62
CA SER A 2 3.65 90.51 6.81
C SER A 2 2.62 90.97 7.83
N ILE A 3 2.96 90.78 9.13
CA ILE A 3 2.82 91.85 10.11
C ILE A 3 3.61 91.52 11.37
N SER A 4 4.62 92.32 11.61
CA SER A 4 5.39 92.58 12.76
C SER A 4 4.55 93.27 13.86
N PHE A 5 4.82 93.06 15.15
CA PHE A 5 4.81 94.17 16.13
C PHE A 5 5.72 93.80 17.34
N ARG A 6 6.43 94.80 17.62
CA ARG A 6 7.47 95.12 18.64
C ARG A 6 6.96 95.29 20.06
N SER A 7 7.90 94.95 21.02
CA SER A 7 8.36 95.79 22.14
C SER A 7 7.57 95.82 23.46
N LYS A 8 8.14 95.51 24.57
CA LYS A 8 8.92 96.50 25.45
C LYS A 8 9.36 95.81 26.78
N HIS A 9 10.60 96.08 27.14
CA HIS A 9 11.08 95.97 28.51
C HIS A 9 10.45 97.01 29.39
N PRO A 10 10.67 97.09 30.76
CA PRO A 10 11.91 96.73 31.54
C PRO A 10 11.69 96.25 32.98
N ASN A 11 12.79 95.93 33.59
CA ASN A 11 13.24 96.14 34.97
C ASN A 11 13.42 94.98 35.92
N THR A 12 14.70 94.62 36.05
CA THR A 12 15.57 94.50 37.30
C THR A 12 14.98 94.01 38.60
N LEU A 13 15.49 92.85 39.02
CA LEU A 13 15.91 92.74 40.42
C LEU A 13 17.12 91.79 40.54
N ARG A 14 18.29 92.34 41.01
CA ARG A 14 19.47 91.56 41.35
C ARG A 14 19.21 90.83 42.63
N LEU A 15 19.40 89.45 42.65
CA LEU A 15 19.69 88.73 43.88
C LEU A 15 20.97 87.97 43.67
N MET A 16 22.02 88.35 44.33
CA MET A 16 23.28 87.61 44.48
C MET A 16 23.01 86.28 45.23
N MET A 17 23.22 85.18 44.57
CA MET A 17 23.43 83.87 45.17
C MET A 17 24.81 83.41 44.76
N ALA A 18 25.68 83.20 45.69
CA ALA A 18 27.00 82.64 45.56
C ALA A 18 26.89 81.25 44.97
N ALA A 19 27.23 81.17 43.68
CA ALA A 19 27.45 79.86 43.07
C ALA A 19 28.79 79.35 43.58
N THR A 20 28.74 78.39 44.50
CA THR A 20 29.86 77.41 44.71
C THR A 20 30.04 76.71 43.38
N LEU A 21 31.08 77.05 42.65
CA LEU A 21 31.62 76.28 41.55
C LEU A 21 32.05 74.88 42.15
N ILE A 22 31.15 73.96 42.02
CA ILE A 22 31.56 72.58 42.05
C ILE A 22 32.33 72.33 40.74
N ALA A 23 33.63 72.40 40.77
CA ALA A 23 34.49 72.03 39.68
C ALA A 23 34.12 70.61 39.36
N ALA A 24 33.53 70.41 38.18
CA ALA A 24 33.43 69.05 37.65
C ALA A 24 34.83 68.42 37.67
N PRO A 25 34.96 67.22 38.20
CA PRO A 25 36.28 66.61 38.29
C PRO A 25 36.81 66.54 36.84
N GLN A 26 37.98 67.16 36.58
CA GLN A 26 38.71 67.04 35.34
C GLN A 26 39.06 65.58 35.23
N ALA A 27 38.62 64.94 34.17
CA ALA A 27 38.98 63.55 33.84
C ALA A 27 40.51 63.50 33.59
N TYR A 28 41.25 63.05 34.58
CA TYR A 28 42.68 62.80 34.47
C TYR A 28 42.89 61.64 33.53
N SER A 29 43.74 61.83 32.49
CA SER A 29 44.18 60.75 31.63
C SER A 29 45.52 60.21 32.14
N ARG A 30 45.62 59.00 32.54
CA ARG A 30 46.84 58.34 33.00
C ARG A 30 47.40 57.45 31.85
N THR A 31 48.74 57.54 31.72
CA THR A 31 49.45 56.76 30.69
C THR A 31 50.35 55.74 31.38
N LEU A 32 50.19 54.50 31.01
CA LEU A 32 51.07 53.41 31.39
C LEU A 32 52.13 53.25 30.31
N LEU A 33 53.38 53.43 30.70
CA LEU A 33 54.53 53.43 29.75
C LEU A 33 54.86 51.98 29.27
N PRO A 34 55.66 51.85 28.22
CA PRO A 34 55.99 50.54 27.69
C PRO A 34 56.58 49.55 28.72
N GLY A 35 55.98 48.39 28.86
CA GLY A 35 56.40 47.31 29.76
C GLY A 35 55.95 47.49 31.21
N GLU A 36 55.27 48.58 31.57
CA GLU A 36 54.72 48.80 32.95
C GLU A 36 53.49 47.94 33.22
N SER A 37 53.27 47.64 34.48
CA SER A 37 52.07 46.93 34.93
C SER A 37 51.43 47.68 36.08
N GLU A 38 50.10 47.84 36.02
CA GLU A 38 49.36 48.50 37.13
C GLU A 38 48.05 47.75 37.39
N VAL A 39 47.70 47.66 38.66
CA VAL A 39 46.46 47.12 39.17
C VAL A 39 45.65 48.24 39.80
N VAL A 40 44.48 48.49 39.27
CA VAL A 40 43.61 49.59 39.80
C VAL A 40 42.50 48.94 40.61
N THR A 41 42.54 49.29 41.95
CA THR A 41 41.55 48.90 42.93
C THR A 41 41.08 50.15 43.68
N ASN A 42 39.78 50.48 43.61
CA ASN A 42 39.16 51.65 44.32
C ASN A 42 39.89 52.98 44.15
N PRO A 43 40.10 53.53 42.95
CA PRO A 43 40.69 54.83 42.76
C PRO A 43 39.75 55.92 43.30
N PRO A 44 40.30 57.04 43.79
CA PRO A 44 39.53 58.14 44.40
C PRO A 44 38.60 58.87 43.43
N ALA A 45 38.85 58.69 42.12
CA ALA A 45 37.97 59.12 41.01
C ALA A 45 38.26 58.23 39.80
N PRO A 46 37.25 57.99 38.92
CA PRO A 46 37.44 57.21 37.66
C PRO A 46 38.43 57.95 36.73
N GLU A 47 39.43 57.22 36.23
CA GLU A 47 40.46 57.75 35.32
C GLU A 47 40.36 57.21 33.89
N ALA A 48 40.79 57.99 32.90
CA ALA A 48 41.01 57.49 31.54
C ALA A 48 42.44 56.91 31.40
N TRP A 49 42.61 55.76 30.75
CA TRP A 49 43.86 55.05 30.64
C TRP A 49 44.34 54.99 29.19
N VAL A 50 45.63 55.27 29.00
CA VAL A 50 46.36 55.00 27.77
C VAL A 50 47.44 53.97 28.10
N VAL A 51 47.35 52.78 27.54
CA VAL A 51 48.30 51.69 27.82
C VAL A 51 49.18 51.47 26.62
N SER A 52 50.48 51.67 26.80
CA SER A 52 51.48 51.63 25.72
C SER A 52 52.15 50.25 25.60
N GLN A 53 52.94 50.05 24.56
CA GLN A 53 53.59 48.83 24.17
C GLN A 53 54.12 47.95 25.33
N GLY A 54 53.63 46.68 25.39
CA GLY A 54 53.98 45.72 26.42
C GLY A 54 53.47 46.04 27.82
N GLY A 55 52.72 47.12 28.04
CA GLY A 55 52.10 47.46 29.30
C GLY A 55 50.97 46.53 29.66
N THR A 56 50.75 46.32 30.96
CA THR A 56 49.61 45.53 31.44
C THR A 56 48.79 46.35 32.45
N LEU A 57 47.54 46.66 32.09
CA LEU A 57 46.57 47.33 32.95
C LEU A 57 45.60 46.28 33.48
N THR A 58 45.50 46.16 34.82
CA THR A 58 44.44 45.33 35.45
C THR A 58 43.47 46.27 36.16
N ILE A 59 42.20 46.23 35.82
CA ILE A 59 41.10 46.87 36.55
C ILE A 59 40.44 45.80 37.39
N ASP A 60 40.37 45.95 38.69
CA ASP A 60 39.85 44.97 39.62
C ASP A 60 38.73 45.63 40.44
N ASP A 61 37.49 45.23 40.23
CA ASP A 61 36.26 45.76 40.82
C ASP A 61 36.23 47.33 40.90
N SER A 62 36.76 48.00 39.88
CA SER A 62 36.96 49.41 39.85
C SER A 62 36.37 50.12 38.63
N THR A 63 36.16 51.45 38.72
CA THR A 63 35.61 52.19 37.57
C THR A 63 36.73 52.93 36.80
N ALA A 64 36.79 52.70 35.49
CA ALA A 64 37.59 53.47 34.54
C ALA A 64 36.68 54.32 33.63
N LEU A 65 37.16 55.43 33.11
CA LEU A 65 36.43 56.21 32.09
C LEU A 65 36.62 55.58 30.74
N THR A 66 37.71 55.83 30.06
CA THR A 66 38.05 55.20 28.79
C THR A 66 39.39 54.51 28.89
N ILE A 67 39.48 53.31 28.26
CA ILE A 67 40.75 52.56 28.15
C ILE A 67 41.18 52.55 26.70
N SER A 68 42.36 53.04 26.38
CA SER A 68 42.96 52.95 25.03
C SER A 68 44.28 52.20 25.12
N SER A 69 44.39 51.05 24.48
CA SER A 69 45.58 50.17 24.48
C SER A 69 46.19 50.06 23.09
N GLN A 70 47.53 50.14 23.04
CA GLN A 70 48.30 49.95 21.84
C GLN A 70 49.42 48.90 22.10
N SER A 71 49.31 47.76 21.44
CA SER A 71 50.27 46.65 21.62
C SER A 71 50.43 46.26 23.10
N ALA A 72 49.37 46.20 23.87
CA ALA A 72 49.33 46.08 25.32
C ALA A 72 48.31 45.05 25.81
N ASN A 73 48.32 44.78 27.11
CA ASN A 73 47.36 43.85 27.74
C ASN A 73 46.43 44.65 28.69
N VAL A 74 45.14 44.34 28.56
CA VAL A 74 44.09 44.88 29.45
C VAL A 74 43.37 43.72 30.12
N ILE A 75 43.37 43.69 31.44
CA ILE A 75 42.66 42.71 32.24
C ILE A 75 41.58 43.48 33.02
N PHE A 76 40.33 43.06 32.90
CA PHE A 76 39.20 43.74 33.53
C PHE A 76 38.35 42.73 34.32
N ASN A 77 38.61 42.68 35.61
CA ASN A 77 37.97 41.75 36.54
C ASN A 77 36.89 42.53 37.35
N GLY A 78 35.63 42.38 37.01
CA GLY A 78 34.58 43.18 37.64
C GLY A 78 34.72 44.68 37.32
N GLY A 79 33.86 45.53 37.91
CA GLY A 79 33.92 47.00 37.75
C GLY A 79 33.34 47.53 36.42
N GLN A 80 33.58 48.81 36.16
CA GLN A 80 32.89 49.48 35.04
C GLN A 80 33.86 50.34 34.19
N SER A 81 33.56 50.45 32.88
CA SER A 81 34.21 51.40 31.96
C SER A 81 33.21 52.08 31.02
N GLN A 82 33.52 53.30 30.58
CA GLN A 82 32.72 53.94 29.56
C GLN A 82 33.04 53.47 28.12
N ARG A 83 34.27 53.06 27.88
CA ARG A 83 34.67 52.58 26.54
C ARG A 83 36.07 51.94 26.60
N ILE A 84 36.27 50.89 25.77
CA ILE A 84 37.55 50.26 25.60
C ILE A 84 37.97 50.27 24.12
N ASN A 85 39.13 50.79 23.79
CA ASN A 85 39.75 50.71 22.48
C ASN A 85 41.01 49.88 22.55
N ALA A 86 41.09 48.78 21.88
CA ALA A 86 42.26 47.91 21.81
C ALA A 86 42.78 47.88 20.37
N ASN A 87 44.06 48.25 20.22
CA ASN A 87 44.72 48.21 18.94
C ASN A 87 45.97 47.30 19.11
N THR A 88 46.06 46.25 18.30
CA THR A 88 47.14 45.25 18.38
C THR A 88 47.34 44.71 19.80
N SER A 89 46.24 44.64 20.55
CA SER A 89 46.25 44.41 22.01
C SER A 89 45.46 43.16 22.41
N SER A 90 45.64 42.67 23.63
CA SER A 90 44.80 41.71 24.26
C SER A 90 43.84 42.32 25.31
N LEU A 91 42.60 41.91 25.35
CA LEU A 91 41.59 42.29 26.33
C LEU A 91 41.00 41.03 26.97
N ASN A 92 41.12 40.91 28.28
CA ASN A 92 40.48 39.85 29.06
C ASN A 92 39.50 40.49 30.06
N MET A 93 38.20 40.19 29.89
CA MET A 93 37.15 40.75 30.75
C MET A 93 36.43 39.60 31.45
N SER A 94 36.19 39.72 32.72
CA SER A 94 35.36 38.81 33.49
C SER A 94 34.53 39.55 34.52
N GLY A 95 33.20 39.39 34.48
CA GLY A 95 32.27 40.06 35.40
C GLY A 95 32.20 41.58 35.26
N ALA A 96 32.65 42.14 34.16
CA ALA A 96 32.84 43.60 34.00
C ALA A 96 31.70 44.25 33.19
N GLU A 97 31.53 45.56 33.33
CA GLU A 97 30.51 46.35 32.65
C GLU A 97 31.13 47.45 31.79
N VAL A 98 30.72 47.60 30.51
CA VAL A 98 31.15 48.67 29.66
C VAL A 98 29.92 49.44 29.12
N ASN A 99 29.75 50.71 29.52
CA ASN A 99 28.60 51.54 29.18
C ASN A 99 29.02 52.78 28.37
N SER A 100 28.79 52.71 27.03
CA SER A 100 29.22 53.79 26.14
C SER A 100 28.03 54.59 25.61
N ALA A 101 28.07 55.91 25.81
CA ALA A 101 27.16 56.86 25.22
C ALA A 101 27.74 57.59 24.02
N THR A 102 28.93 57.23 23.55
CA THR A 102 29.58 57.85 22.39
C THR A 102 29.10 57.28 21.08
N GLY A 103 29.21 57.98 19.96
CA GLY A 103 28.90 57.51 18.62
C GLY A 103 29.88 56.49 18.06
N ARG A 104 30.73 55.89 18.93
CA ARG A 104 31.64 54.80 18.58
C ARG A 104 31.36 53.59 19.44
N GLY A 105 31.75 52.37 19.01
CA GLY A 105 31.45 51.14 19.77
C GLY A 105 31.92 51.17 21.24
N ALA A 106 31.21 50.48 22.12
CA ALA A 106 31.60 50.38 23.53
C ALA A 106 32.94 49.69 23.68
N ILE A 107 33.17 48.60 22.96
CA ILE A 107 34.45 47.93 22.80
C ILE A 107 34.82 47.96 21.34
N GLN A 108 36.02 48.47 21.00
CA GLN A 108 36.58 48.44 19.68
C GLN A 108 37.89 47.66 19.66
N LEU A 109 38.00 46.65 18.84
CA LEU A 109 39.19 45.84 18.63
C LEU A 109 39.70 46.07 17.20
N ILE A 110 40.93 46.45 17.06
CA ILE A 110 41.64 46.58 15.80
C ILE A 110 42.88 45.71 15.88
N ASP A 111 43.01 44.71 15.01
CA ASP A 111 44.09 43.71 15.03
C ASP A 111 44.30 43.11 16.44
N SER A 112 43.27 42.99 17.24
CA SER A 112 43.28 42.70 18.66
C SER A 112 42.49 41.43 19.02
N ARG A 113 42.79 40.85 20.19
CA ARG A 113 42.04 39.71 20.70
C ARG A 113 41.31 40.08 21.97
N ALA A 114 40.07 39.58 22.13
CA ALA A 114 39.36 39.74 23.40
C ALA A 114 38.74 38.41 23.87
N THR A 115 38.77 38.21 25.19
CA THR A 115 37.94 37.25 25.88
C THR A 115 37.00 38.02 26.80
N ILE A 116 35.71 37.83 26.64
CA ILE A 116 34.63 38.54 27.34
C ILE A 116 33.78 37.47 28.03
N ASP A 117 33.90 37.35 29.34
CA ASP A 117 33.22 36.34 30.11
C ASP A 117 32.33 37.00 31.19
N ASN A 118 31.12 36.48 31.36
CA ASN A 118 30.14 36.93 32.36
C ASN A 118 30.05 38.48 32.46
N SER A 119 30.09 39.18 31.31
CA SER A 119 30.22 40.65 31.22
C SER A 119 29.05 41.32 30.47
N THR A 120 28.78 42.58 30.83
CA THR A 120 27.72 43.35 30.18
C THR A 120 28.31 44.54 29.39
N ILE A 121 28.08 44.57 28.08
CA ILE A 121 28.58 45.67 27.21
C ILE A 121 27.39 46.39 26.59
N THR A 122 27.28 47.67 26.77
CA THR A 122 26.18 48.49 26.28
C THR A 122 26.67 49.71 25.51
N SER A 123 26.15 49.94 24.32
CA SER A 123 26.36 51.18 23.57
C SER A 123 25.01 51.80 23.19
N THR A 124 24.76 53.05 23.66
CA THR A 124 23.49 53.73 23.40
C THR A 124 23.43 54.39 22.02
N ASN A 125 24.55 54.56 21.32
CA ASN A 125 24.59 55.27 20.05
C ASN A 125 25.37 54.56 18.93
N SER A 126 25.87 53.33 19.17
CA SER A 126 26.67 52.60 18.18
C SER A 126 26.53 51.08 18.37
N PHE A 127 27.50 50.31 17.94
CA PHE A 127 27.62 48.88 18.21
C PHE A 127 28.15 48.65 19.64
N GLY A 128 27.73 47.59 20.29
CA GLY A 128 28.29 47.13 21.55
C GLY A 128 29.76 46.70 21.39
N LEU A 129 30.02 45.85 20.40
CA LEU A 129 31.34 45.31 20.11
C LEU A 129 31.72 45.54 18.64
N LEU A 130 32.84 46.11 18.35
CA LEU A 130 33.41 46.30 17.00
C LEU A 130 34.70 45.54 16.84
N LEU A 131 34.73 44.63 15.86
CA LEU A 131 35.94 43.91 15.45
C LEU A 131 36.37 44.38 14.05
N GLY A 132 37.51 44.97 13.91
CA GLY A 132 38.05 45.45 12.64
C GLY A 132 39.49 45.08 12.46
N ARG A 133 40.10 45.54 11.39
CA ARG A 133 41.52 45.41 11.08
C ARG A 133 42.07 46.77 10.63
N ASN A 134 43.35 46.91 10.76
CA ASN A 134 44.07 47.95 10.03
C ASN A 134 44.27 47.46 8.61
N ILE A 135 43.80 48.21 7.62
CA ILE A 135 43.91 47.84 6.19
C ILE A 135 45.36 47.65 5.70
N SER A 136 46.29 48.17 6.46
CA SER A 136 47.72 48.09 6.12
C SER A 136 48.43 46.87 6.72
N THR A 137 47.73 46.08 7.52
CA THR A 137 48.29 44.88 8.19
C THR A 137 47.46 43.61 7.80
N PRO A 138 48.11 42.43 7.67
CA PRO A 138 47.36 41.18 7.46
C PRO A 138 46.69 40.63 8.71
N ALA A 139 46.82 41.27 9.87
CA ALA A 139 46.24 40.83 11.14
C ALA A 139 44.72 41.06 11.14
N SER A 140 44.01 40.27 11.92
CA SER A 140 42.58 40.39 12.11
C SER A 140 42.20 40.35 13.61
N SER A 141 41.07 40.95 13.95
CA SER A 141 40.56 40.93 15.30
C SER A 141 39.81 39.62 15.60
N SER A 142 39.90 39.15 16.85
CA SER A 142 39.07 38.08 17.35
C SER A 142 38.44 38.39 18.69
N ALA A 143 37.20 37.95 18.90
CA ALA A 143 36.56 38.01 20.20
C ALA A 143 35.90 36.68 20.54
N THR A 144 36.06 36.25 21.81
CA THR A 144 35.34 35.11 22.37
C THR A 144 34.46 35.63 23.50
N VAL A 145 33.14 35.46 23.38
CA VAL A 145 32.11 35.93 24.31
C VAL A 145 31.48 34.74 24.98
N THR A 146 31.56 34.64 26.29
CA THR A 146 31.13 33.47 27.08
C THR A 146 30.42 33.86 28.36
N GLY A 147 29.97 32.86 29.14
CA GLY A 147 29.58 33.02 30.53
C GLY A 147 28.34 33.90 30.75
N ASN A 148 27.31 33.77 29.93
CA ASN A 148 26.09 34.61 29.97
C ASN A 148 26.35 36.11 29.72
N SER A 149 27.40 36.42 28.98
CA SER A 149 27.68 37.80 28.60
C SER A 149 26.54 38.42 27.75
N VAL A 150 26.29 39.70 27.96
CA VAL A 150 25.26 40.44 27.20
C VAL A 150 25.91 41.63 26.48
N ILE A 151 25.81 41.62 25.15
CA ILE A 151 26.34 42.69 24.30
C ILE A 151 25.18 43.46 23.66
N THR A 152 25.03 44.71 23.96
CA THR A 152 23.91 45.53 23.48
C THR A 152 24.42 46.78 22.74
N GLY A 153 23.80 47.09 21.59
CA GLY A 153 24.13 48.32 20.85
C GLY A 153 22.93 48.89 20.09
N ALA A 154 22.85 50.21 19.99
CA ALA A 154 21.78 50.93 19.31
C ALA A 154 21.79 50.72 17.78
N ILE A 155 22.96 50.63 17.15
CA ILE A 155 23.09 50.31 15.72
C ILE A 155 23.14 48.83 15.49
N GLY A 156 23.78 48.07 16.42
CA GLY A 156 23.86 46.63 16.41
C GLY A 156 24.60 46.12 17.63
N GLY A 157 24.34 44.88 18.05
CA GLY A 157 25.04 44.28 19.17
C GLY A 157 26.52 44.12 18.89
N ALA A 158 26.90 43.53 17.76
CA ALA A 158 28.27 43.37 17.33
C ALA A 158 28.46 43.63 15.84
N GLN A 159 29.64 44.10 15.44
CA GLN A 159 30.12 44.15 14.06
C GLN A 159 31.47 43.46 13.95
N ALA A 160 31.64 42.62 12.93
CA ALA A 160 32.90 41.96 12.60
C ALA A 160 33.23 42.15 11.14
N VAL A 161 34.39 42.74 10.82
CA VAL A 161 34.75 43.02 9.40
C VAL A 161 36.21 42.61 9.12
N GLY A 162 36.50 42.34 7.90
CA GLY A 162 37.88 42.16 7.43
C GLY A 162 38.62 40.97 8.06
N PHE A 163 38.15 39.77 7.84
CA PHE A 163 38.66 38.50 8.40
C PHE A 163 38.53 38.36 9.93
N ALA A 164 37.75 39.25 10.57
CA ALA A 164 37.54 39.13 12.01
C ALA A 164 36.81 37.84 12.36
N VAL A 165 37.06 37.34 13.60
CA VAL A 165 36.44 36.13 14.14
C VAL A 165 35.66 36.50 15.39
N LEU A 166 34.35 36.26 15.40
CA LEU A 166 33.50 36.41 16.58
C LEU A 166 32.96 35.04 17.02
N ASN A 167 33.39 34.58 18.18
CA ASN A 167 32.87 33.37 18.79
C ASN A 167 31.99 33.76 19.98
N VAL A 168 30.78 33.23 20.02
CA VAL A 168 29.75 33.49 21.04
C VAL A 168 29.25 32.17 21.60
N ALA A 169 29.38 31.99 22.88
CA ALA A 169 28.86 30.82 23.57
C ALA A 169 28.11 31.22 24.84
N ASP A 170 26.99 30.56 25.14
CA ASP A 170 26.17 30.83 26.33
C ASP A 170 25.92 32.33 26.56
N SER A 171 25.66 33.10 25.51
CA SER A 171 25.65 34.56 25.58
C SER A 171 24.58 35.22 24.70
N LYS A 172 24.35 36.53 24.93
CA LYS A 172 23.32 37.26 24.23
C LYS A 172 23.87 38.48 23.50
N ILE A 173 23.55 38.66 22.23
CA ILE A 173 23.91 39.84 21.42
C ILE A 173 22.65 40.52 20.95
N VAL A 174 22.51 41.85 21.23
CA VAL A 174 21.26 42.61 20.99
C VAL A 174 21.51 43.91 20.28
N GLY A 175 20.87 44.11 19.16
CA GLY A 175 20.63 45.42 18.55
C GLY A 175 19.33 46.02 19.05
N THR A 176 19.34 47.20 19.65
CA THR A 176 18.15 47.81 20.29
C THR A 176 17.42 48.87 19.45
N GLY A 177 18.10 49.50 18.51
CA GLY A 177 17.45 50.48 17.59
C GLY A 177 16.49 49.81 16.61
N ALA A 178 15.44 50.50 16.18
CA ALA A 178 14.47 49.96 15.21
C ALA A 178 15.09 49.49 13.89
N ASN A 179 16.22 50.07 13.49
CA ASN A 179 16.99 49.69 12.29
C ASN A 179 18.27 48.93 12.59
N SER A 180 18.40 48.40 13.82
CA SER A 180 19.60 47.74 14.29
C SER A 180 19.73 46.30 13.81
N TYR A 181 20.95 45.82 13.88
CA TYR A 181 21.31 44.42 13.61
C TYR A 181 21.68 43.74 14.94
N GLY A 182 21.38 42.45 15.06
CA GLY A 182 21.99 41.67 16.13
C GLY A 182 23.50 41.61 15.93
N VAL A 183 23.92 41.07 14.79
CA VAL A 183 25.33 41.05 14.36
C VAL A 183 25.41 41.53 12.89
N GLN A 184 26.44 42.31 12.58
CA GLN A 184 26.80 42.63 11.20
C GLN A 184 28.15 42.03 10.84
N LEU A 185 28.21 41.30 9.73
CA LEU A 185 29.44 40.66 9.20
C LEU A 185 29.85 41.30 7.86
N GLY A 186 31.12 41.58 7.69
CA GLY A 186 31.72 42.04 6.44
C GLY A 186 33.01 41.25 6.14
N GLY A 187 32.96 40.17 5.37
CA GLY A 187 34.11 39.31 5.12
C GLY A 187 34.70 38.73 6.40
N ALA A 188 33.85 38.21 7.30
CA ALA A 188 34.22 37.80 8.65
C ALA A 188 33.58 36.43 9.01
N THR A 189 34.02 35.85 10.12
CA THR A 189 33.49 34.59 10.66
C THR A 189 32.73 34.83 11.97
N LEU A 190 31.51 34.27 12.05
CA LEU A 190 30.70 34.14 13.26
C LEU A 190 30.54 32.67 13.63
N SER A 191 30.85 32.32 14.85
CA SER A 191 30.46 31.03 15.43
C SER A 191 29.65 31.30 16.69
N ALA A 192 28.38 30.85 16.72
CA ALA A 192 27.51 31.04 17.88
C ALA A 192 26.99 29.66 18.35
N THR A 193 27.15 29.40 19.64
CA THR A 193 26.70 28.16 20.28
C THR A 193 25.89 28.50 21.53
N ASP A 194 24.75 27.83 21.75
CA ASP A 194 23.90 28.00 22.93
C ASP A 194 23.57 29.47 23.24
N SER A 195 23.38 30.28 22.21
CA SER A 195 23.36 31.73 22.28
C SER A 195 22.11 32.35 21.65
N THR A 196 21.90 33.64 21.95
CA THR A 196 20.80 34.41 21.34
C THR A 196 21.34 35.65 20.67
N ILE A 197 20.90 35.89 19.41
CA ILE A 197 21.21 37.07 18.62
C ILE A 197 19.89 37.76 18.23
N THR A 198 19.71 39.03 18.59
CA THR A 198 18.48 39.76 18.33
C THR A 198 18.79 41.12 17.67
N GLY A 199 18.14 41.43 16.59
CA GLY A 199 18.18 42.76 15.94
C GLY A 199 16.82 43.43 15.91
N GLY A 200 16.79 44.74 15.95
CA GLY A 200 15.57 45.53 15.80
C GLY A 200 15.02 45.46 14.36
N LYS A 201 15.89 45.46 13.37
CA LYS A 201 15.56 45.19 11.98
C LYS A 201 15.89 43.76 11.60
N ASP A 202 17.15 43.45 11.38
CA ASP A 202 17.62 42.13 10.94
C ASP A 202 18.43 41.45 12.08
N GLY A 203 18.26 40.16 12.25
CA GLY A 203 19.02 39.42 13.26
C GLY A 203 20.50 39.37 12.93
N LEU A 204 20.83 38.95 11.73
CA LEU A 204 22.17 38.92 11.19
C LEU A 204 22.20 39.63 9.83
N GLN A 205 23.06 40.61 9.65
CA GLN A 205 23.32 41.25 8.36
C GLN A 205 24.72 40.85 7.85
N ILE A 206 24.82 40.33 6.63
CA ILE A 206 26.06 39.97 5.97
C ILE A 206 26.28 40.88 4.77
N VAL A 207 27.40 41.58 4.75
CA VAL A 207 27.72 42.53 3.68
C VAL A 207 29.15 42.30 3.15
N THR A 208 29.48 42.90 2.03
CA THR A 208 30.86 43.03 1.60
C THR A 208 31.54 44.14 2.44
N ASP A 209 32.72 43.89 2.93
CA ASP A 209 33.45 44.92 3.70
C ASP A 209 33.89 46.11 2.82
N THR A 210 34.36 47.19 3.47
CA THR A 210 34.75 48.43 2.80
C THR A 210 35.97 48.29 1.88
N VAL A 211 36.73 47.20 1.96
CA VAL A 211 37.88 46.87 1.12
C VAL A 211 37.62 45.72 0.15
N GLY A 212 36.34 45.33 -0.02
CA GLY A 212 35.93 44.37 -1.05
C GLY A 212 36.02 42.90 -0.65
N ILE A 213 36.20 42.57 0.62
CA ILE A 213 36.13 41.16 1.09
C ILE A 213 34.66 40.78 1.25
N SER A 214 34.22 39.86 0.40
CA SER A 214 32.80 39.49 0.27
C SER A 214 32.43 38.19 1.00
N ALA A 215 33.40 37.29 1.24
CA ALA A 215 33.10 35.97 1.78
C ALA A 215 33.02 35.96 3.31
N SER A 216 31.86 35.60 3.86
CA SER A 216 31.65 35.42 5.31
C SER A 216 31.27 33.97 5.60
N THR A 217 31.62 33.53 6.81
CA THR A 217 31.20 32.20 7.32
C THR A 217 30.42 32.36 8.61
N VAL A 218 29.29 31.67 8.70
CA VAL A 218 28.40 31.66 9.88
C VAL A 218 28.16 30.22 10.29
N THR A 219 28.43 29.89 11.54
CA THR A 219 28.13 28.60 12.15
C THR A 219 27.24 28.83 13.36
N LEU A 220 26.06 28.24 13.36
CA LEU A 220 25.06 28.34 14.40
C LEU A 220 24.79 26.94 14.96
N HIS A 221 24.96 26.77 16.26
CA HIS A 221 24.66 25.53 16.96
C HIS A 221 23.79 25.83 18.18
N ASN A 222 22.59 25.26 18.27
CA ASN A 222 21.63 25.51 19.34
C ASN A 222 21.47 27.02 19.62
N THR A 223 21.43 27.81 18.57
CA THR A 223 21.43 29.28 18.65
C THR A 223 20.13 29.85 18.07
N ARG A 224 19.56 30.82 18.77
CA ARG A 224 18.35 31.52 18.34
C ARG A 224 18.71 32.89 17.74
N ILE A 225 18.31 33.11 16.49
CA ILE A 225 18.38 34.42 15.82
C ILE A 225 16.97 34.97 15.62
N THR A 226 16.73 36.19 16.08
CA THR A 226 15.45 36.89 15.93
C THR A 226 15.64 38.28 15.33
N SER A 227 14.69 38.71 14.53
CA SER A 227 14.61 40.08 14.03
C SER A 227 13.26 40.71 14.38
N GLY A 228 13.23 42.01 14.56
CA GLY A 228 12.00 42.74 14.88
C GLY A 228 11.14 43.03 13.65
N SER A 229 11.71 43.48 12.55
CA SER A 229 10.94 43.89 11.35
C SER A 229 11.48 43.40 10.03
N GLY A 230 12.69 42.86 9.99
CA GLY A 230 13.33 42.31 8.80
C GLY A 230 13.53 40.80 8.84
N SER A 231 14.49 40.29 8.12
CA SER A 231 14.80 38.85 8.03
C SER A 231 15.64 38.37 9.21
N ALA A 232 15.57 37.12 9.57
CA ALA A 232 16.50 36.55 10.56
C ALA A 232 17.95 36.74 10.08
N ILE A 233 18.20 36.43 8.78
CA ILE A 233 19.50 36.63 8.13
C ILE A 233 19.26 37.35 6.79
N VAL A 234 19.99 38.46 6.56
CA VAL A 234 19.98 39.16 5.28
C VAL A 234 21.38 39.25 4.71
N LEU A 235 21.51 38.88 3.42
CA LEU A 235 22.74 39.08 2.64
C LEU A 235 22.57 40.19 1.67
N GLY A 236 23.53 41.09 1.59
CA GLY A 236 23.57 42.10 0.54
C GLY A 236 24.15 43.42 1.01
N SER A 237 24.78 44.10 0.06
CA SER A 237 25.33 45.45 0.23
C SER A 237 24.69 46.39 -0.78
N SER A 238 24.54 47.64 -0.45
CA SER A 238 24.06 48.69 -1.36
C SER A 238 25.00 49.00 -2.50
N GLY A 239 26.12 48.28 -2.66
CA GLY A 239 27.11 48.43 -3.72
C GLY A 239 26.98 47.40 -4.84
N ASN A 240 27.83 47.53 -5.88
CA ASN A 240 27.81 46.62 -7.03
C ASN A 240 28.53 45.25 -6.82
N ALA A 241 29.18 45.05 -5.68
CA ALA A 241 29.87 43.80 -5.37
C ALA A 241 28.92 42.84 -4.68
N GLY A 242 28.81 41.64 -5.22
CA GLY A 242 28.00 40.59 -4.61
C GLY A 242 28.59 40.09 -3.27
N THR A 243 27.78 39.93 -2.25
CA THR A 243 28.16 39.32 -0.96
C THR A 243 28.07 37.79 -1.06
N VAL A 244 29.06 37.10 -0.50
CA VAL A 244 29.08 35.63 -0.48
C VAL A 244 29.04 35.16 0.97
N ALA A 245 28.20 34.19 1.28
CA ALA A 245 28.16 33.61 2.64
C ALA A 245 27.99 32.09 2.59
N THR A 246 28.67 31.40 3.50
CA THR A 246 28.34 30.02 3.90
C THR A 246 27.73 30.07 5.30
N ILE A 247 26.53 29.52 5.44
CA ILE A 247 25.75 29.57 6.66
C ILE A 247 25.38 28.15 7.06
N ASP A 248 25.93 27.68 8.17
CA ASP A 248 25.70 26.35 8.70
C ASP A 248 24.85 26.47 9.97
N VAL A 249 23.66 25.86 9.96
CA VAL A 249 22.68 25.89 11.06
C VAL A 249 22.48 24.48 11.58
N SER A 250 22.69 24.27 12.89
CA SER A 250 22.60 22.94 13.49
C SER A 250 22.13 22.97 14.97
N GLY A 251 21.96 21.81 15.58
CA GLY A 251 21.73 21.71 17.03
C GLY A 251 20.40 22.28 17.50
N ASN A 252 19.33 22.14 16.71
CA ASN A 252 18.00 22.72 16.98
C ASN A 252 18.00 24.27 17.01
N SER A 253 18.87 24.90 16.23
CA SER A 253 18.86 26.36 16.10
C SER A 253 17.52 26.87 15.53
N GLU A 254 17.13 28.07 15.97
CA GLU A 254 15.87 28.74 15.60
C GLU A 254 16.16 30.08 14.89
N LEU A 255 15.66 30.27 13.70
CA LEU A 255 15.78 31.52 12.95
C LEU A 255 14.39 32.09 12.72
N VAL A 256 14.12 33.31 13.23
CA VAL A 256 12.79 33.97 13.15
C VAL A 256 12.94 35.37 12.59
N GLY A 257 12.42 35.56 11.39
CA GLY A 257 12.35 36.88 10.77
C GLY A 257 11.05 37.63 11.12
N GLY A 258 11.14 38.90 11.50
CA GLY A 258 9.95 39.74 11.75
C GLY A 258 9.13 40.04 10.48
N ASN A 259 9.71 39.91 9.30
CA ASN A 259 9.04 39.98 8.00
C ASN A 259 8.60 38.61 7.46
N GLY A 260 8.71 37.54 8.25
CA GLY A 260 8.42 36.16 7.83
C GLY A 260 9.53 35.49 7.05
N SER A 261 10.73 36.06 6.90
CA SER A 261 11.82 35.45 6.14
C SER A 261 12.96 34.98 7.07
N VAL A 262 13.37 33.75 6.90
CA VAL A 262 14.55 33.18 7.57
C VAL A 262 15.84 33.72 6.94
N LEU A 263 15.88 33.70 5.61
CA LEU A 263 17.03 34.15 4.84
C LEU A 263 16.56 34.98 3.63
N GLN A 264 17.18 36.12 3.43
CA GLN A 264 16.98 36.95 2.25
C GLN A 264 18.33 37.33 1.61
N ALA A 265 18.56 36.89 0.38
CA ALA A 265 19.73 37.27 -0.40
C ALA A 265 19.36 38.36 -1.39
N THR A 266 20.03 39.52 -1.30
CA THR A 266 19.77 40.71 -2.11
C THR A 266 21.03 41.15 -2.89
N ASN A 267 20.89 42.03 -3.83
CA ASN A 267 22.00 42.75 -4.49
C ASN A 267 23.10 41.82 -5.05
N ARG A 268 22.74 40.82 -5.84
CA ARG A 268 23.68 39.86 -6.46
C ARG A 268 24.46 39.00 -5.47
N SER A 269 23.91 38.76 -4.30
CA SER A 269 24.56 37.97 -3.27
C SER A 269 24.40 36.47 -3.53
N THR A 270 25.35 35.71 -2.99
CA THR A 270 25.37 34.24 -3.06
C THR A 270 25.38 33.64 -1.67
N ALA A 271 24.40 32.81 -1.32
CA ALA A 271 24.35 32.08 -0.06
C ALA A 271 24.44 30.58 -0.30
N ASN A 272 25.35 29.91 0.41
CA ASN A 272 25.28 28.47 0.69
C ASN A 272 24.67 28.31 2.06
N PHE A 273 23.43 27.80 2.11
CA PHE A 273 22.65 27.69 3.32
C PHE A 273 22.43 26.21 3.69
N ASN A 274 23.12 25.74 4.72
CA ASN A 274 23.06 24.37 5.17
C ASN A 274 22.30 24.29 6.50
N VAL A 275 21.28 23.45 6.56
CA VAL A 275 20.44 23.25 7.74
C VAL A 275 20.48 21.80 8.14
N ASN A 276 20.94 21.52 9.36
CA ASN A 276 21.15 20.19 9.86
C ASN A 276 20.39 19.99 11.18
N GLY A 277 19.38 19.12 11.22
CA GLY A 277 18.62 18.77 12.43
C GLY A 277 17.97 19.97 13.13
N SER A 278 17.57 20.99 12.39
CA SER A 278 16.97 22.21 12.94
C SER A 278 15.61 22.50 12.28
N THR A 279 14.72 23.15 13.02
CA THR A 279 13.42 23.60 12.53
C THR A 279 13.42 25.10 12.31
N LEU A 280 13.17 25.52 11.07
CA LEU A 280 13.13 26.92 10.67
C LEU A 280 11.70 27.30 10.29
N THR A 281 11.28 28.53 10.62
CA THR A 281 9.96 29.05 10.28
C THR A 281 10.08 30.38 9.58
N GLY A 282 9.63 30.41 8.31
CA GLY A 282 9.68 31.56 7.41
C GLY A 282 10.33 31.23 6.07
N ASP A 283 10.25 32.17 5.16
CA ASP A 283 10.68 31.98 3.77
C ASP A 283 12.20 32.08 3.59
N VAL A 284 12.70 31.39 2.56
CA VAL A 284 14.05 31.57 2.03
C VAL A 284 13.93 32.25 0.67
N ILE A 285 14.46 33.46 0.57
CA ILE A 285 14.23 34.34 -0.59
C ILE A 285 15.56 34.70 -1.27
N ALA A 286 15.65 34.45 -2.57
CA ALA A 286 16.68 35.05 -3.42
C ALA A 286 16.06 36.13 -4.30
N GLU A 287 16.49 37.39 -4.15
CA GLU A 287 16.09 38.47 -5.06
C GLU A 287 16.72 38.33 -6.45
N THR A 288 16.23 39.06 -7.39
CA THR A 288 16.75 39.06 -8.78
C THR A 288 18.28 39.22 -8.82
N ASN A 289 18.93 38.30 -9.57
CA ASN A 289 20.38 38.20 -9.72
C ASN A 289 21.14 37.75 -8.46
N SER A 290 20.44 37.38 -7.38
CA SER A 290 21.04 36.70 -6.22
C SER A 290 20.82 35.21 -6.34
N THR A 291 21.66 34.42 -5.66
CA THR A 291 21.58 32.96 -5.67
C THR A 291 21.60 32.40 -4.27
N VAL A 292 20.72 31.43 -4.02
CA VAL A 292 20.72 30.63 -2.78
C VAL A 292 20.81 29.16 -3.17
N ALA A 293 21.77 28.45 -2.58
CA ALA A 293 21.84 27.01 -2.57
C ALA A 293 21.49 26.51 -1.17
N LEU A 294 20.37 25.82 -1.05
CA LEU A 294 19.86 25.28 0.22
C LEU A 294 20.15 23.76 0.30
N VAL A 295 20.71 23.33 1.42
CA VAL A 295 20.84 21.92 1.76
C VAL A 295 20.23 21.69 3.14
N MET A 296 19.27 20.78 3.21
CA MET A 296 18.63 20.37 4.47
C MET A 296 18.92 18.88 4.73
N GLN A 297 19.37 18.58 5.93
CA GLN A 297 19.80 17.22 6.31
C GLN A 297 19.36 16.84 7.72
N ASN A 298 19.33 15.51 8.00
CA ASN A 298 19.12 14.96 9.34
C ASN A 298 17.82 15.45 10.01
N ALA A 299 16.71 15.21 9.34
CA ALA A 299 15.37 15.60 9.77
C ALA A 299 15.18 17.12 9.97
N ALA A 300 15.95 17.95 9.27
CA ALA A 300 15.73 19.38 9.26
C ALA A 300 14.33 19.70 8.68
N THR A 301 13.68 20.73 9.25
CA THR A 301 12.34 21.15 8.80
C THR A 301 12.35 22.64 8.46
N LEU A 302 11.79 23.00 7.33
CA LEU A 302 11.49 24.40 6.96
C LEU A 302 9.99 24.57 6.80
N ASN A 303 9.39 25.46 7.58
CA ASN A 303 7.99 25.89 7.49
C ASN A 303 7.93 27.26 6.81
N GLY A 304 7.87 27.29 5.49
CA GLY A 304 7.88 28.48 4.65
C GLY A 304 8.23 28.16 3.20
N ASP A 305 8.12 29.14 2.34
CA ASP A 305 8.36 28.98 0.90
C ASP A 305 9.84 29.18 0.53
N LEU A 306 10.25 28.54 -0.54
CA LEU A 306 11.49 28.82 -1.22
C LEU A 306 11.21 29.72 -2.42
N GLN A 307 11.62 30.98 -2.38
CA GLN A 307 11.38 31.94 -3.46
C GLN A 307 12.67 32.19 -4.24
N ASN A 308 12.68 31.80 -5.51
CA ASN A 308 13.80 31.95 -6.44
C ASN A 308 15.11 31.27 -5.99
N VAL A 309 15.01 30.26 -5.12
CA VAL A 309 16.15 29.45 -4.72
C VAL A 309 16.60 28.59 -5.90
N THR A 310 17.83 28.77 -6.35
CA THR A 310 18.32 28.15 -7.59
C THR A 310 18.62 26.67 -7.45
N LYS A 311 19.01 26.23 -6.24
CA LYS A 311 19.29 24.85 -5.94
C LYS A 311 18.83 24.49 -4.53
N SER A 312 18.04 23.44 -4.39
CA SER A 312 17.64 22.90 -3.10
C SER A 312 17.82 21.39 -3.05
N LEU A 313 18.35 20.90 -1.95
CA LEU A 313 18.50 19.49 -1.66
C LEU A 313 17.91 19.22 -0.27
N PHE A 314 16.94 18.31 -0.22
CA PHE A 314 16.36 17.76 0.99
C PHE A 314 16.85 16.33 1.14
N ASP A 315 17.57 16.03 2.20
CA ASP A 315 18.21 14.76 2.42
C ASP A 315 17.95 14.25 3.85
N SER A 316 18.07 12.94 4.06
CA SER A 316 18.04 12.32 5.37
C SER A 316 16.80 12.68 6.20
N SER A 317 15.61 12.43 5.64
CA SER A 317 14.29 12.65 6.27
C SER A 317 13.94 14.12 6.54
N SER A 318 14.52 15.05 5.78
CA SER A 318 14.22 16.48 5.90
C SER A 318 12.87 16.84 5.26
N THR A 319 12.24 17.88 5.76
CA THR A 319 10.89 18.28 5.34
C THR A 319 10.82 19.77 4.97
N LEU A 320 10.20 20.07 3.83
CA LEU A 320 9.70 21.40 3.49
C LEU A 320 8.17 21.39 3.62
N ASN A 321 7.63 22.26 4.46
CA ASN A 321 6.21 22.60 4.51
C ASN A 321 6.01 23.96 3.88
N GLY A 322 5.90 24.00 2.55
CA GLY A 322 5.80 25.20 1.74
C GLY A 322 6.10 24.92 0.29
N ASN A 323 6.00 25.93 -0.54
CA ASN A 323 6.18 25.83 -1.97
C ASN A 323 7.63 26.13 -2.40
N VAL A 324 8.02 25.55 -3.53
CA VAL A 324 9.21 25.98 -4.26
C VAL A 324 8.77 26.82 -5.45
N LEU A 325 9.12 28.09 -5.43
CA LEU A 325 8.73 29.09 -6.44
C LEU A 325 9.97 29.54 -7.23
N GLY A 326 10.28 28.83 -8.31
CA GLY A 326 11.37 29.20 -9.22
C GLY A 326 11.00 30.32 -10.17
N ILE A 327 11.98 30.92 -10.82
CA ILE A 327 11.77 31.90 -11.91
C ILE A 327 11.72 31.16 -13.24
N ALA A 328 10.71 31.41 -14.04
CA ALA A 328 10.57 30.83 -15.37
C ALA A 328 11.84 31.11 -16.22
N GLY A 329 12.33 30.07 -16.90
CA GLY A 329 13.55 30.16 -17.74
C GLY A 329 14.89 30.15 -16.97
N THR A 330 14.86 29.95 -15.63
CA THR A 330 16.08 29.76 -14.84
C THR A 330 16.33 28.26 -14.59
N ALA A 331 17.60 27.89 -14.36
CA ALA A 331 17.97 26.49 -14.10
C ALA A 331 17.71 26.06 -12.63
N THR A 332 16.49 26.27 -12.14
CA THR A 332 16.11 25.83 -10.78
C THR A 332 16.13 24.32 -10.67
N THR A 333 16.88 23.79 -9.69
CA THR A 333 16.99 22.36 -9.43
C THR A 333 16.51 22.01 -8.01
N VAL A 334 15.73 20.95 -7.91
CA VAL A 334 15.21 20.44 -6.63
C VAL A 334 15.52 18.95 -6.51
N GLY A 335 16.26 18.58 -5.48
CA GLY A 335 16.52 17.19 -5.11
C GLY A 335 15.83 16.82 -3.79
N ILE A 336 15.18 15.67 -3.75
CA ILE A 336 14.54 15.12 -2.56
C ILE A 336 15.05 13.69 -2.42
N ASP A 337 15.76 13.41 -1.35
CA ASP A 337 16.46 12.12 -1.20
C ASP A 337 16.26 11.54 0.22
N ASN A 338 16.46 10.23 0.35
CA ASN A 338 16.55 9.53 1.62
C ASN A 338 15.37 9.83 2.57
N LYS A 339 14.13 9.52 2.10
CA LYS A 339 12.87 9.69 2.85
C LYS A 339 12.50 11.14 3.18
N SER A 340 13.07 12.10 2.47
CA SER A 340 12.72 13.51 2.64
C SER A 340 11.40 13.83 1.95
N THR A 341 10.76 14.91 2.39
CA THR A 341 9.42 15.27 1.90
C THR A 341 9.30 16.75 1.56
N ILE A 342 8.48 17.04 0.54
CA ILE A 342 7.97 18.40 0.28
C ILE A 342 6.45 18.34 0.35
N ASN A 343 5.86 19.19 1.20
CA ASN A 343 4.42 19.42 1.33
C ASN A 343 4.09 20.79 0.75
N GLY A 344 3.86 20.87 -0.54
CA GLY A 344 3.61 22.09 -1.28
C GLY A 344 3.93 21.96 -2.76
N ASN A 345 3.62 22.98 -3.55
CA ASN A 345 3.83 22.95 -5.00
C ASN A 345 5.28 23.29 -5.37
N VAL A 346 5.72 22.70 -6.48
CA VAL A 346 7.03 23.01 -7.09
C VAL A 346 6.79 23.66 -8.44
N ASN A 347 7.05 24.96 -8.54
CA ASN A 347 6.75 25.76 -9.73
C ASN A 347 8.02 26.27 -10.43
N ASN A 348 7.99 26.30 -11.77
CA ASN A 348 9.08 26.76 -12.62
C ASN A 348 10.41 26.06 -12.33
N VAL A 349 10.38 24.75 -12.22
CA VAL A 349 11.55 23.92 -11.98
C VAL A 349 12.12 23.41 -13.30
N ALA A 350 13.43 23.51 -13.49
CA ALA A 350 14.12 22.91 -14.64
C ALA A 350 14.40 21.41 -14.42
N SER A 351 14.70 21.02 -13.18
CA SER A 351 14.90 19.62 -12.81
C SER A 351 14.39 19.33 -11.41
N LEU A 352 13.55 18.30 -11.29
CA LEU A 352 13.10 17.74 -10.03
C LEU A 352 13.49 16.27 -9.96
N SER A 353 14.19 15.88 -8.90
CA SER A 353 14.53 14.47 -8.66
C SER A 353 14.09 14.01 -7.28
N LEU A 354 13.39 12.87 -7.22
CA LEU A 354 13.00 12.18 -5.99
C LEU A 354 13.68 10.81 -5.98
N ASN A 355 14.40 10.51 -4.91
CA ASN A 355 15.06 9.23 -4.76
C ASN A 355 14.84 8.63 -3.36
N ASN A 356 15.01 7.32 -3.25
CA ASN A 356 15.12 6.59 -1.97
C ASN A 356 13.95 6.83 -1.02
N SER A 357 12.74 6.51 -1.50
CA SER A 357 11.48 6.60 -0.73
C SER A 357 11.10 8.02 -0.31
N SER A 358 11.49 9.00 -1.10
CA SER A 358 11.15 10.42 -0.89
C SER A 358 9.78 10.75 -1.47
N ALA A 359 9.15 11.80 -0.97
CA ALA A 359 7.79 12.14 -1.36
C ALA A 359 7.60 13.64 -1.65
N LEU A 360 6.72 13.94 -2.62
CA LEU A 360 6.16 15.26 -2.86
C LEU A 360 4.63 15.18 -2.79
N THR A 361 4.03 16.03 -1.98
CA THR A 361 2.58 16.24 -1.96
C THR A 361 2.28 17.66 -2.44
N GLY A 362 1.82 17.77 -3.67
CA GLY A 362 1.57 19.01 -4.37
C GLY A 362 1.85 18.92 -5.86
N ASN A 363 1.49 19.94 -6.61
CA ASN A 363 1.63 19.97 -8.05
C ASN A 363 3.05 20.40 -8.46
N VAL A 364 3.48 19.88 -9.61
CA VAL A 364 4.74 20.27 -10.25
C VAL A 364 4.42 21.01 -11.54
N THR A 365 5.00 22.20 -11.69
CA THR A 365 4.92 22.96 -12.95
C THR A 365 6.32 23.26 -13.44
N GLY A 366 6.64 22.81 -14.63
CA GLY A 366 7.92 23.04 -15.28
C GLY A 366 7.81 24.01 -16.46
N ASP A 367 8.76 23.91 -17.37
CA ASP A 367 8.75 24.50 -18.69
C ASP A 367 8.96 23.41 -19.75
N ALA A 368 8.93 23.78 -21.02
CA ALA A 368 9.07 22.84 -22.14
C ALA A 368 10.39 22.02 -22.18
N ASN A 369 11.35 22.31 -21.30
CA ASN A 369 12.62 21.60 -21.16
C ASN A 369 12.76 20.86 -19.81
N SER A 370 11.79 21.00 -18.93
CA SER A 370 11.86 20.48 -17.57
C SER A 370 11.88 18.96 -17.51
N VAL A 371 12.64 18.43 -16.57
CA VAL A 371 12.80 17.00 -16.34
C VAL A 371 12.40 16.64 -14.92
N VAL A 372 11.50 15.65 -14.80
CA VAL A 372 11.07 15.09 -13.52
C VAL A 372 11.46 13.61 -13.46
N VAL A 373 12.17 13.22 -12.40
CA VAL A 373 12.65 11.84 -12.20
C VAL A 373 12.27 11.34 -10.81
N LEU A 374 11.62 10.20 -10.76
CA LEU A 374 11.32 9.47 -9.54
C LEU A 374 12.03 8.12 -9.59
N ASN A 375 12.73 7.77 -8.52
CA ASN A 375 13.46 6.51 -8.45
C ASN A 375 13.38 5.90 -7.03
N ASN A 376 13.57 4.58 -6.94
CA ASN A 376 13.67 3.84 -5.69
C ASN A 376 12.50 4.10 -4.73
N ALA A 377 11.29 3.70 -5.14
CA ALA A 377 10.07 3.78 -4.35
C ALA A 377 9.68 5.20 -3.90
N SER A 378 10.06 6.21 -4.67
CA SER A 378 9.69 7.60 -4.41
C SER A 378 8.29 7.92 -4.99
N ALA A 379 7.62 8.91 -4.42
CA ALA A 379 6.25 9.19 -4.78
C ALA A 379 5.96 10.69 -5.00
N ILE A 380 5.10 10.97 -5.99
CA ILE A 380 4.44 12.27 -6.15
C ILE A 380 2.94 12.07 -6.04
N ASN A 381 2.28 12.88 -5.22
CA ASN A 381 0.83 13.01 -5.14
C ASN A 381 0.43 14.43 -5.55
N GLY A 382 0.02 14.58 -6.80
CA GLY A 382 -0.31 15.84 -7.46
C GLY A 382 -0.03 15.80 -8.95
N ASN A 383 -0.52 16.78 -9.66
CA ASN A 383 -0.40 16.89 -11.11
C ASN A 383 0.98 17.41 -11.54
N ILE A 384 1.44 16.93 -12.69
CA ILE A 384 2.70 17.38 -13.31
C ILE A 384 2.36 18.07 -14.63
N ASN A 385 2.72 19.35 -14.75
CA ASN A 385 2.36 20.17 -15.89
C ASN A 385 3.58 20.76 -16.63
N ASN A 386 3.48 20.81 -17.96
CA ASN A 386 4.42 21.49 -18.85
C ASN A 386 5.88 21.03 -18.69
N ILE A 387 6.11 19.73 -18.87
CA ILE A 387 7.45 19.11 -18.77
C ILE A 387 7.87 18.46 -20.08
N ALA A 388 9.19 18.41 -20.34
CA ALA A 388 9.76 17.68 -21.49
C ALA A 388 9.86 16.19 -21.21
N LYS A 389 10.17 15.79 -19.98
CA LYS A 389 10.42 14.40 -19.64
C LYS A 389 9.98 14.06 -18.23
N LEU A 390 9.19 12.99 -18.12
CA LEU A 390 8.89 12.30 -16.87
C LEU A 390 9.51 10.90 -16.90
N SER A 391 10.18 10.52 -15.83
CA SER A 391 10.70 9.17 -15.66
C SER A 391 10.36 8.62 -14.27
N LEU A 392 9.65 7.52 -14.21
CA LEU A 392 9.40 6.74 -12.99
C LEU A 392 10.15 5.41 -13.10
N ASP A 393 10.90 5.07 -12.08
CA ASP A 393 11.69 3.84 -12.05
C ASP A 393 11.67 3.17 -10.67
N ASN A 394 11.98 1.87 -10.63
CA ASN A 394 12.17 1.11 -9.41
C ASN A 394 11.03 1.29 -8.37
N ALA A 395 9.83 0.85 -8.73
CA ALA A 395 8.63 0.89 -7.89
C ALA A 395 8.19 2.29 -7.42
N SER A 396 8.60 3.34 -8.15
CA SER A 396 8.16 4.71 -7.88
C SER A 396 6.72 4.94 -8.33
N ALA A 397 6.03 5.89 -7.72
CA ALA A 397 4.62 6.13 -7.96
C ALA A 397 4.30 7.61 -8.24
N LEU A 398 3.41 7.83 -9.20
CA LEU A 398 2.75 9.12 -9.43
C LEU A 398 1.24 8.92 -9.33
N THR A 399 0.59 9.72 -8.49
CA THR A 399 -0.87 9.84 -8.45
C THR A 399 -1.24 11.26 -8.81
N GLY A 400 -1.81 11.44 -9.98
CA GLY A 400 -2.16 12.73 -10.59
C GLY A 400 -1.97 12.71 -12.10
N ASP A 401 -2.49 13.72 -12.76
CA ASP A 401 -2.42 13.84 -14.20
C ASP A 401 -1.07 14.41 -14.66
N VAL A 402 -0.67 13.99 -15.84
CA VAL A 402 0.53 14.48 -16.52
C VAL A 402 0.13 15.25 -17.77
N ASP A 403 0.44 16.52 -17.80
CA ASP A 403 0.34 17.36 -19.01
C ASP A 403 1.74 17.71 -19.48
N SER A 404 2.23 16.97 -20.46
CA SER A 404 3.55 17.17 -20.98
C SER A 404 3.58 18.17 -22.15
N SER A 405 4.76 18.65 -22.52
CA SER A 405 4.92 19.41 -23.77
C SER A 405 4.61 18.55 -25.00
N SER A 406 4.24 19.13 -26.12
CA SER A 406 3.77 18.45 -27.34
C SER A 406 4.69 17.37 -27.91
N ASN A 407 5.96 17.35 -27.50
CA ASN A 407 6.95 16.31 -27.83
C ASN A 407 7.52 15.64 -26.57
N GLY A 408 6.86 15.81 -25.43
CA GLY A 408 7.31 15.27 -24.15
C GLY A 408 7.31 13.75 -24.15
N THR A 409 8.18 13.20 -23.32
CA THR A 409 8.34 11.77 -23.14
C THR A 409 7.97 11.36 -21.72
N VAL A 410 7.11 10.37 -21.59
CA VAL A 410 6.80 9.70 -20.32
C VAL A 410 7.40 8.30 -20.36
N LEU A 411 8.21 7.96 -19.38
CA LEU A 411 8.88 6.68 -19.23
C LEU A 411 8.54 6.05 -17.88
N LEU A 412 7.95 4.87 -17.90
CA LEU A 412 7.65 4.07 -16.73
C LEU A 412 8.44 2.77 -16.79
N ASN A 413 9.22 2.46 -15.75
CA ASN A 413 10.07 1.27 -15.71
C ASN A 413 9.93 0.52 -14.37
N ASN A 414 10.33 -0.75 -14.36
CA ASN A 414 10.65 -1.53 -13.18
C ASN A 414 9.59 -1.44 -12.06
N ASN A 415 8.38 -1.93 -12.35
CA ASN A 415 7.23 -1.94 -11.43
C ASN A 415 6.75 -0.55 -10.96
N SER A 416 7.17 0.53 -11.60
CA SER A 416 6.64 1.85 -11.28
C SER A 416 5.18 2.00 -11.71
N THR A 417 4.47 2.92 -11.08
CA THR A 417 3.04 3.10 -11.34
C THR A 417 2.71 4.58 -11.54
N LEU A 418 1.98 4.88 -12.62
CA LEU A 418 1.33 6.16 -12.83
C LEU A 418 -0.18 5.95 -12.77
N THR A 419 -0.87 6.69 -11.91
CA THR A 419 -2.35 6.71 -11.83
C THR A 419 -2.82 8.10 -12.19
N GLY A 420 -3.49 8.24 -13.31
CA GLY A 420 -3.96 9.53 -13.84
C GLY A 420 -4.02 9.55 -15.37
N GLN A 421 -4.40 10.68 -15.92
CA GLN A 421 -4.40 10.94 -17.36
C GLN A 421 -3.01 11.39 -17.84
N ILE A 422 -2.69 11.06 -19.08
CA ILE A 422 -1.45 11.52 -19.73
C ILE A 422 -1.85 12.32 -20.97
N ASN A 423 -1.69 13.63 -20.89
CA ASN A 423 -2.08 14.57 -21.94
C ASN A 423 -0.84 15.11 -22.67
N ASN A 424 -1.01 15.40 -23.96
CA ASN A 424 -0.03 16.07 -24.83
C ASN A 424 1.32 15.35 -24.93
N SER A 425 1.43 14.06 -24.54
CA SER A 425 2.69 13.31 -24.65
C SER A 425 2.99 12.89 -26.10
N GLY A 426 4.19 13.18 -26.56
CA GLY A 426 4.69 12.70 -27.86
C GLY A 426 5.04 11.21 -27.84
N SER A 427 5.47 10.67 -26.71
CA SER A 427 5.74 9.25 -26.54
C SER A 427 5.56 8.79 -25.08
N LEU A 428 4.92 7.65 -24.94
CA LEU A 428 4.77 6.92 -23.68
C LEU A 428 5.45 5.56 -23.80
N ASN A 429 6.41 5.28 -22.94
CA ASN A 429 7.09 4.00 -22.87
C ASN A 429 6.83 3.35 -21.52
N ILE A 430 6.35 2.11 -21.50
CA ILE A 430 6.04 1.38 -20.29
C ILE A 430 6.73 0.01 -20.33
N ASN A 431 7.69 -0.20 -19.43
CA ASN A 431 8.58 -1.35 -19.49
C ASN A 431 8.63 -2.13 -18.17
N ASN A 432 9.06 -3.37 -18.22
CA ASN A 432 9.42 -4.18 -17.05
C ASN A 432 8.35 -4.17 -15.94
N ALA A 433 7.12 -4.58 -16.28
CA ALA A 433 5.96 -4.65 -15.39
C ALA A 433 5.54 -3.30 -14.76
N ALA A 434 6.04 -2.18 -15.28
CA ALA A 434 5.51 -0.88 -14.90
C ALA A 434 4.05 -0.73 -15.38
N ARG A 435 3.30 0.15 -14.72
CA ARG A 435 1.87 0.27 -14.91
C ARG A 435 1.43 1.70 -15.13
N TRP A 436 0.55 1.88 -16.10
CA TRP A 436 -0.28 3.06 -16.21
C TRP A 436 -1.72 2.70 -15.89
N VAL A 437 -2.28 3.36 -14.87
CA VAL A 437 -3.69 3.22 -14.47
C VAL A 437 -4.42 4.48 -14.94
N MET A 438 -5.24 4.33 -15.96
CA MET A 438 -6.03 5.43 -16.49
C MET A 438 -7.16 5.82 -15.52
N THR A 439 -7.51 7.09 -15.49
CA THR A 439 -8.61 7.65 -14.68
C THR A 439 -9.67 8.34 -15.54
N GLY A 440 -9.59 8.19 -16.85
CA GLY A 440 -10.53 8.72 -17.85
C GLY A 440 -10.04 8.41 -19.26
N ASP A 441 -10.83 8.78 -20.27
CA ASP A 441 -10.46 8.65 -21.68
C ASP A 441 -9.12 9.35 -21.95
N ASN A 442 -8.29 8.73 -22.79
CA ASN A 442 -6.96 9.26 -23.04
C ASN A 442 -6.53 9.13 -24.48
N THR A 443 -5.63 10.01 -24.91
CA THR A 443 -5.04 9.98 -26.24
C THR A 443 -3.52 10.15 -26.15
N VAL A 444 -2.76 9.18 -26.66
CA VAL A 444 -1.30 9.22 -26.75
C VAL A 444 -0.85 9.05 -28.21
N GLN A 445 0.17 9.80 -28.63
CA GLN A 445 0.65 9.73 -30.01
C GLN A 445 1.39 8.42 -30.30
N ARG A 446 2.30 8.04 -29.44
CA ARG A 446 3.06 6.79 -29.54
C ARG A 446 3.08 6.06 -28.20
N LEU A 447 2.71 4.81 -28.20
CA LEU A 447 2.77 3.92 -27.07
C LEU A 447 3.70 2.76 -27.38
N ALA A 448 4.79 2.64 -26.63
CA ALA A 448 5.70 1.50 -26.70
C ALA A 448 5.65 0.71 -25.40
N LEU A 449 5.46 -0.59 -25.49
CA LEU A 449 5.37 -1.50 -24.35
C LEU A 449 6.52 -2.52 -24.43
N ASP A 450 7.24 -2.71 -23.32
CA ASP A 450 8.22 -3.79 -23.16
C ASP A 450 7.96 -4.52 -21.84
N GLY A 451 6.91 -5.36 -21.83
CA GLY A 451 6.39 -5.99 -20.62
C GLY A 451 5.57 -5.04 -19.74
N GLY A 452 5.19 -3.86 -20.25
CA GLY A 452 4.39 -2.86 -19.54
C GLY A 452 2.90 -3.22 -19.49
N ILE A 453 2.21 -2.57 -18.57
CA ILE A 453 0.78 -2.80 -18.32
C ILE A 453 0.02 -1.48 -18.40
N VAL A 454 -1.01 -1.43 -19.22
CA VAL A 454 -1.99 -0.34 -19.26
C VAL A 454 -3.28 -0.87 -18.63
N ARG A 455 -3.71 -0.31 -17.51
CA ARG A 455 -5.00 -0.60 -16.90
C ARG A 455 -5.97 0.51 -17.27
N MET A 456 -6.96 0.17 -18.04
CA MET A 456 -8.08 1.04 -18.39
C MET A 456 -9.13 0.94 -17.28
N GLY A 457 -10.10 1.75 -17.22
CA GLY A 457 -11.24 1.83 -16.30
C GLY A 457 -11.21 1.08 -14.96
N ALA A 458 -11.97 1.58 -14.01
CA ALA A 458 -12.39 0.78 -12.86
C ALA A 458 -13.61 -0.08 -13.27
N ASN A 459 -14.02 -1.02 -12.41
CA ASN A 459 -15.25 -1.79 -12.63
C ASN A 459 -16.42 -0.83 -12.86
N GLU A 460 -17.15 -1.04 -13.95
CA GLU A 460 -18.34 -0.27 -14.39
C GLU A 460 -18.05 1.14 -14.95
N GLU A 461 -16.79 1.60 -14.96
CA GLU A 461 -16.38 2.84 -15.65
C GLU A 461 -15.55 2.47 -16.87
N PHE A 462 -16.18 2.52 -18.06
CA PHE A 462 -15.51 2.14 -19.30
C PHE A 462 -14.81 3.33 -19.93
N GLN A 463 -13.54 3.13 -20.33
CA GLN A 463 -12.67 4.17 -20.86
C GLN A 463 -12.19 3.83 -22.26
N GLN A 464 -11.91 4.87 -23.02
CA GLN A 464 -11.32 4.75 -24.35
C GLN A 464 -9.86 5.22 -24.34
N LEU A 465 -8.97 4.37 -24.84
CA LEU A 465 -7.59 4.74 -25.12
C LEU A 465 -7.38 4.87 -26.63
N ASN A 466 -7.11 6.09 -27.09
CA ASN A 466 -6.69 6.37 -28.46
C ASN A 466 -5.15 6.37 -28.53
N VAL A 467 -4.61 5.57 -29.41
CA VAL A 467 -3.16 5.46 -29.67
C VAL A 467 -2.89 5.78 -31.12
N GLY A 468 -1.95 6.71 -31.40
CA GLY A 468 -1.47 6.90 -32.74
C GLY A 468 -0.74 5.64 -33.23
N ASP A 469 0.49 5.42 -32.76
CA ASP A 469 1.24 4.20 -33.06
C ASP A 469 1.47 3.34 -31.82
N LEU A 470 1.23 2.03 -31.95
CA LEU A 470 1.45 1.03 -30.90
C LEU A 470 2.61 0.10 -31.28
N SER A 471 3.51 -0.19 -30.34
CA SER A 471 4.63 -1.08 -30.61
C SER A 471 5.06 -1.94 -29.43
N GLY A 472 5.79 -3.02 -29.70
CA GLY A 472 6.42 -3.87 -28.69
C GLY A 472 5.54 -4.99 -28.16
N HIS A 473 5.58 -5.24 -26.83
CA HIS A 473 4.78 -6.26 -26.17
C HIS A 473 4.34 -5.83 -24.77
N GLY A 474 3.07 -6.00 -24.49
CA GLY A 474 2.53 -5.59 -23.17
C GLY A 474 1.10 -6.02 -22.97
N THR A 475 0.53 -5.63 -21.84
CA THR A 475 -0.80 -6.06 -21.41
C THR A 475 -1.73 -4.86 -21.23
N PHE A 476 -2.90 -4.93 -21.85
CA PHE A 476 -4.03 -4.03 -21.58
C PHE A 476 -5.01 -4.75 -20.66
N VAL A 477 -5.25 -4.18 -19.48
CA VAL A 477 -6.24 -4.69 -18.53
C VAL A 477 -7.53 -3.90 -18.75
N MET A 478 -8.59 -4.58 -19.15
CA MET A 478 -9.83 -4.00 -19.65
C MET A 478 -11.04 -4.61 -18.95
N GLY A 479 -12.03 -3.79 -18.64
CA GLY A 479 -13.37 -4.21 -18.21
C GLY A 479 -14.34 -4.28 -19.39
N THR A 480 -15.33 -5.17 -19.32
CA THR A 480 -16.34 -5.33 -20.35
C THR A 480 -17.66 -5.75 -19.71
N ASP A 481 -18.71 -4.95 -19.87
CA ASP A 481 -20.09 -5.32 -19.56
C ASP A 481 -20.72 -5.98 -20.79
N LEU A 482 -20.57 -7.29 -20.84
CA LEU A 482 -21.06 -8.08 -21.98
C LEU A 482 -22.59 -8.10 -22.09
N GLY A 483 -23.31 -7.80 -20.98
CA GLY A 483 -24.78 -7.71 -21.00
C GLY A 483 -25.32 -6.46 -21.69
N ASN A 484 -24.65 -5.32 -21.50
CA ASN A 484 -25.04 -4.03 -22.08
C ASN A 484 -24.18 -3.64 -23.29
N GLY A 485 -23.11 -4.39 -23.59
CA GLY A 485 -22.20 -4.10 -24.71
C GLY A 485 -21.22 -2.94 -24.43
N ASN A 486 -21.14 -2.47 -23.20
CA ASN A 486 -20.19 -1.43 -22.80
C ASN A 486 -18.83 -2.05 -22.50
N THR A 487 -17.77 -1.40 -22.96
CA THR A 487 -16.42 -1.94 -22.80
C THR A 487 -15.36 -0.85 -22.76
N ASP A 488 -14.28 -1.11 -22.05
CA ASP A 488 -13.04 -0.39 -22.33
C ASP A 488 -12.65 -0.59 -23.79
N PHE A 489 -12.15 0.46 -24.43
CA PHE A 489 -11.94 0.43 -25.88
C PHE A 489 -10.53 0.87 -26.27
N LEU A 490 -9.77 -0.03 -26.88
CA LEU A 490 -8.46 0.27 -27.45
C LEU A 490 -8.61 0.68 -28.94
N ASN A 491 -8.32 1.94 -29.25
CA ASN A 491 -8.39 2.48 -30.61
C ASN A 491 -7.00 2.87 -31.12
N VAL A 492 -6.37 2.04 -31.92
CA VAL A 492 -5.11 2.38 -32.61
C VAL A 492 -5.42 3.00 -33.95
N THR A 493 -5.11 4.29 -34.10
CA THR A 493 -5.43 5.09 -35.29
C THR A 493 -4.34 5.09 -36.36
N GLY A 494 -3.12 4.70 -36.02
CA GLY A 494 -1.99 4.56 -36.93
C GLY A 494 -1.53 3.10 -37.05
N ASN A 495 -0.24 2.87 -36.93
CA ASN A 495 0.34 1.54 -37.08
C ASN A 495 0.47 0.78 -35.75
N ALA A 496 0.05 -0.47 -35.71
CA ALA A 496 0.26 -1.38 -34.58
C ALA A 496 1.24 -2.48 -34.95
N SER A 497 2.26 -2.73 -34.13
CA SER A 497 3.24 -3.79 -34.30
C SER A 497 3.54 -4.52 -32.99
N GLY A 498 3.95 -5.77 -33.11
CA GLY A 498 4.35 -6.59 -31.95
C GLY A 498 3.27 -7.51 -31.42
N GLN A 499 3.38 -7.90 -30.15
CA GLN A 499 2.50 -8.89 -29.51
C GLN A 499 1.89 -8.34 -28.22
N HIS A 500 0.58 -8.19 -28.20
CA HIS A 500 -0.12 -7.57 -27.10
C HIS A 500 -1.13 -8.54 -26.46
N GLN A 501 -1.28 -8.45 -25.16
CA GLN A 501 -2.24 -9.22 -24.40
C GLN A 501 -3.39 -8.31 -23.96
N LEU A 502 -4.62 -8.80 -24.10
CA LEU A 502 -5.81 -8.20 -23.52
C LEU A 502 -6.23 -9.04 -22.32
N GLN A 503 -6.05 -8.53 -21.12
CA GLN A 503 -6.58 -9.15 -19.92
C GLN A 503 -7.96 -8.56 -19.67
N ILE A 504 -9.00 -9.25 -20.13
CA ILE A 504 -10.36 -8.76 -20.08
C ILE A 504 -11.11 -9.43 -18.95
N ALA A 505 -11.72 -8.63 -18.09
CA ALA A 505 -12.66 -9.06 -17.06
C ALA A 505 -14.09 -8.80 -17.53
N ALA A 506 -14.98 -9.77 -17.35
CA ALA A 506 -16.41 -9.57 -17.50
C ALA A 506 -16.92 -8.79 -16.28
N THR A 507 -17.06 -7.47 -16.41
CA THR A 507 -17.59 -6.56 -15.39
C THR A 507 -19.01 -6.14 -15.77
N GLY A 508 -19.82 -5.73 -14.77
CA GLY A 508 -21.19 -5.29 -15.02
C GLY A 508 -22.21 -6.43 -15.13
N THR A 509 -23.17 -6.33 -16.02
CA THR A 509 -24.30 -7.25 -16.11
C THR A 509 -23.95 -8.53 -16.87
N THR A 510 -24.52 -9.67 -16.41
CA THR A 510 -24.41 -10.93 -17.13
C THR A 510 -25.25 -10.90 -18.41
N PRO A 511 -24.69 -11.25 -19.59
CA PRO A 511 -25.47 -11.28 -20.83
C PRO A 511 -26.56 -12.35 -20.77
N VAL A 512 -27.78 -11.95 -21.15
CA VAL A 512 -28.90 -12.86 -21.30
C VAL A 512 -28.78 -13.59 -22.66
N THR A 513 -28.43 -12.85 -23.70
CA THR A 513 -28.12 -13.38 -25.04
C THR A 513 -26.64 -13.17 -25.35
N ALA A 514 -25.98 -14.20 -25.85
CA ALA A 514 -24.59 -14.14 -26.21
C ALA A 514 -24.36 -13.45 -27.55
N GLU A 515 -23.86 -12.20 -27.53
CA GLU A 515 -23.53 -11.40 -28.73
C GLU A 515 -22.06 -10.99 -28.76
N ALA A 516 -21.52 -10.71 -29.92
CA ALA A 516 -20.16 -10.26 -30.11
C ALA A 516 -19.98 -8.81 -29.62
N VAL A 517 -18.98 -8.52 -28.82
CA VAL A 517 -18.65 -7.16 -28.32
C VAL A 517 -17.33 -6.70 -28.94
N LYS A 518 -17.34 -5.50 -29.54
CA LYS A 518 -16.15 -4.88 -30.11
C LYS A 518 -15.34 -4.21 -29.00
N VAL A 519 -14.13 -4.69 -28.71
CA VAL A 519 -13.25 -4.19 -27.65
C VAL A 519 -12.08 -3.34 -28.16
N GLY A 520 -11.92 -3.24 -29.49
CA GLY A 520 -10.88 -2.41 -30.05
C GLY A 520 -10.95 -2.24 -31.56
N ASN A 521 -10.11 -1.31 -32.05
CA ASN A 521 -9.93 -1.03 -33.47
C ASN A 521 -8.45 -0.81 -33.79
N ILE A 522 -7.95 -1.44 -34.85
CA ILE A 522 -6.56 -1.37 -35.30
C ILE A 522 -6.56 -0.91 -36.75
N ALA A 523 -6.18 0.33 -37.01
CA ALA A 523 -6.27 0.92 -38.35
C ALA A 523 -5.29 0.26 -39.34
N ALA A 524 -4.06 -0.05 -38.88
CA ALA A 524 -3.03 -0.65 -39.74
C ALA A 524 -2.00 -1.40 -38.89
N GLY A 525 -1.16 -2.22 -39.55
CA GLY A 525 -0.04 -2.90 -38.93
C GLY A 525 -0.23 -4.42 -38.84
N ASP A 526 0.76 -5.08 -38.22
CA ASP A 526 0.85 -6.54 -38.12
C ASP A 526 0.82 -7.02 -36.65
N ALA A 527 0.42 -6.16 -35.72
CA ALA A 527 0.32 -6.52 -34.31
C ALA A 527 -0.63 -7.71 -34.09
N SER A 528 -0.22 -8.64 -33.28
CA SER A 528 -1.07 -9.75 -32.81
C SER A 528 -1.61 -9.47 -31.41
N PHE A 529 -2.88 -9.80 -31.23
CA PHE A 529 -3.56 -9.66 -29.94
C PHE A 529 -4.04 -11.02 -29.45
N SER A 530 -3.83 -11.29 -28.16
CA SER A 530 -4.29 -12.52 -27.50
C SER A 530 -4.91 -12.20 -26.15
N LEU A 531 -5.77 -13.08 -25.63
CA LEU A 531 -6.24 -12.97 -24.25
C LEU A 531 -5.12 -13.32 -23.29
N GLY A 532 -4.90 -12.48 -22.27
CA GLY A 532 -3.89 -12.70 -21.24
C GLY A 532 -4.32 -13.78 -20.24
N GLY A 533 -3.44 -14.76 -19.99
CA GLY A 533 -3.59 -15.76 -18.95
C GLY A 533 -4.49 -16.94 -19.30
N ARG A 534 -5.67 -16.73 -19.85
CA ARG A 534 -6.61 -17.77 -20.34
C ARG A 534 -7.08 -17.41 -21.75
N GLU A 535 -7.37 -18.42 -22.54
CA GLU A 535 -7.80 -18.24 -23.93
C GLU A 535 -9.26 -17.73 -24.06
N THR A 536 -9.98 -17.61 -22.95
CA THR A 536 -11.41 -17.30 -22.93
C THR A 536 -11.78 -16.37 -21.78
N VAL A 537 -12.84 -15.61 -21.97
CA VAL A 537 -13.53 -14.80 -20.95
C VAL A 537 -14.87 -15.45 -20.65
N ASP A 538 -15.16 -15.73 -19.39
CA ASP A 538 -16.46 -16.26 -18.94
C ASP A 538 -17.50 -15.14 -18.84
N ALA A 539 -18.64 -15.27 -19.51
CA ALA A 539 -19.78 -14.38 -19.28
C ALA A 539 -21.10 -15.03 -19.68
N GLY A 540 -22.12 -14.93 -18.85
CA GLY A 540 -23.40 -15.60 -19.10
C GLY A 540 -23.23 -17.12 -19.22
N ALA A 541 -23.97 -17.70 -20.17
CA ALA A 541 -23.97 -19.13 -20.39
C ALA A 541 -22.69 -19.67 -21.04
N PHE A 542 -21.94 -18.85 -21.77
CA PHE A 542 -20.84 -19.28 -22.61
C PHE A 542 -19.52 -18.59 -22.30
N VAL A 543 -18.43 -19.08 -22.91
CA VAL A 543 -17.16 -18.37 -22.95
C VAL A 543 -17.07 -17.49 -24.19
N TYR A 544 -16.27 -16.43 -24.10
CA TYR A 544 -15.97 -15.54 -25.22
C TYR A 544 -14.50 -15.70 -25.62
N ARG A 545 -14.23 -15.69 -26.91
CA ARG A 545 -12.89 -15.74 -27.50
C ARG A 545 -12.58 -14.45 -28.22
N LEU A 546 -11.33 -13.99 -28.09
CA LEU A 546 -10.86 -12.85 -28.87
C LEU A 546 -10.71 -13.24 -30.34
N LYS A 547 -11.30 -12.44 -31.23
CA LYS A 547 -11.16 -12.57 -32.67
C LYS A 547 -10.88 -11.21 -33.31
N GLN A 548 -9.88 -11.17 -34.14
CA GLN A 548 -9.65 -10.02 -35.03
C GLN A 548 -10.40 -10.25 -36.35
N ASP A 549 -11.25 -9.29 -36.75
CA ASP A 549 -11.97 -9.29 -37.99
C ASP A 549 -11.84 -7.93 -38.69
N GLY A 550 -11.06 -7.90 -39.78
CA GLY A 550 -10.63 -6.66 -40.41
C GLY A 550 -9.82 -5.79 -39.41
N GLN A 551 -10.31 -4.58 -39.20
CA GLN A 551 -9.70 -3.63 -38.24
C GLN A 551 -10.27 -3.80 -36.81
N GLY A 552 -11.31 -4.60 -36.62
CA GLY A 552 -11.97 -4.75 -35.32
C GLY A 552 -11.38 -5.87 -34.47
N LEU A 553 -11.27 -5.64 -33.18
CA LEU A 553 -11.04 -6.67 -32.16
C LEU A 553 -12.38 -6.95 -31.46
N TYR A 554 -12.80 -8.20 -31.48
CA TYR A 554 -14.09 -8.62 -30.94
C TYR A 554 -13.95 -9.73 -29.92
N LEU A 555 -14.73 -9.68 -28.87
CA LEU A 555 -15.05 -10.83 -28.04
C LEU A 555 -16.25 -11.54 -28.64
N ASN A 556 -16.04 -12.70 -29.25
CA ASN A 556 -17.08 -13.51 -29.85
C ASN A 556 -17.49 -14.63 -28.92
N PRO A 557 -18.81 -14.87 -28.70
CA PRO A 557 -19.26 -16.00 -27.91
C PRO A 557 -18.95 -17.32 -28.63
N ASP A 558 -18.40 -18.27 -27.90
CA ASP A 558 -18.22 -19.66 -28.33
C ASP A 558 -19.38 -20.47 -27.75
N ARG A 559 -20.42 -20.70 -28.56
CA ARG A 559 -21.63 -21.42 -28.14
C ARG A 559 -21.44 -22.92 -27.94
N GLU A 560 -20.26 -23.45 -28.29
CA GLU A 560 -19.92 -24.86 -28.08
C GLU A 560 -19.25 -25.07 -26.68
N THR A 561 -18.79 -24.01 -26.08
CA THR A 561 -18.08 -24.06 -24.78
C THR A 561 -18.82 -23.23 -23.73
N VAL A 562 -19.30 -23.87 -22.70
CA VAL A 562 -20.00 -23.21 -21.57
C VAL A 562 -19.04 -22.48 -20.65
N SER A 563 -19.54 -21.43 -20.00
CA SER A 563 -18.79 -20.70 -18.95
C SER A 563 -18.53 -21.60 -17.72
N THR A 564 -17.57 -21.23 -16.89
CA THR A 564 -17.28 -21.95 -15.64
C THR A 564 -18.50 -21.96 -14.69
N SER A 565 -19.26 -20.87 -14.68
CA SER A 565 -20.51 -20.78 -13.91
C SER A 565 -21.56 -21.76 -14.43
N THR A 566 -21.77 -21.84 -15.73
CA THR A 566 -22.69 -22.79 -16.37
C THR A 566 -22.25 -24.22 -16.15
N ASN A 567 -20.95 -24.51 -16.32
CA ASN A 567 -20.42 -25.85 -16.06
C ASN A 567 -20.70 -26.31 -14.62
N THR A 568 -20.53 -25.40 -13.65
CA THR A 568 -20.81 -25.70 -12.23
C THR A 568 -22.31 -25.90 -11.97
N ALA A 569 -23.17 -25.11 -12.59
CA ALA A 569 -24.62 -25.24 -12.47
C ALA A 569 -25.14 -26.56 -13.06
N LEU A 570 -24.65 -26.93 -14.26
CA LEU A 570 -24.97 -28.22 -14.90
C LEU A 570 -24.47 -29.42 -14.08
N ALA A 571 -23.28 -29.32 -13.52
CA ALA A 571 -22.74 -30.34 -12.64
C ALA A 571 -23.60 -30.55 -11.40
N LEU A 572 -24.02 -29.49 -10.73
CA LEU A 572 -24.89 -29.55 -9.55
C LEU A 572 -26.27 -30.14 -9.87
N ALA A 573 -26.91 -29.69 -10.92
CA ALA A 573 -28.24 -30.16 -11.31
C ALA A 573 -28.25 -31.69 -11.55
N GLY A 574 -27.24 -32.21 -12.27
CA GLY A 574 -27.09 -33.62 -12.53
C GLY A 574 -26.64 -34.45 -11.31
N SER A 575 -25.93 -33.84 -10.38
CA SER A 575 -25.33 -34.54 -9.23
C SER A 575 -26.35 -34.92 -8.15
N ALA A 576 -27.40 -34.14 -7.92
CA ALA A 576 -28.45 -34.49 -6.96
C ALA A 576 -29.08 -35.86 -7.32
N ARG A 577 -29.26 -36.14 -8.61
CA ARG A 577 -29.70 -37.44 -9.14
C ARG A 577 -28.67 -38.55 -8.86
N SER A 578 -27.39 -38.29 -9.15
CA SER A 578 -26.34 -39.29 -8.93
C SER A 578 -26.15 -39.62 -7.44
N VAL A 579 -26.29 -38.66 -6.55
CA VAL A 579 -26.27 -38.84 -5.09
C VAL A 579 -27.42 -39.73 -4.66
N SER A 580 -28.64 -39.44 -5.13
CA SER A 580 -29.82 -40.27 -4.81
C SER A 580 -29.68 -41.72 -5.29
N ASN A 581 -29.16 -41.94 -6.50
CA ASN A 581 -28.94 -43.27 -7.06
C ASN A 581 -27.85 -44.03 -6.31
N ALA A 582 -26.74 -43.38 -5.92
CA ALA A 582 -25.70 -43.99 -5.10
C ALA A 582 -26.24 -44.45 -3.73
N GLU A 583 -27.00 -43.62 -3.05
CA GLU A 583 -27.66 -43.99 -1.80
C GLU A 583 -28.63 -45.19 -1.97
N MET A 584 -29.40 -45.22 -3.09
CA MET A 584 -30.33 -46.31 -3.42
C MET A 584 -29.61 -47.63 -3.66
N ASN A 585 -28.54 -47.59 -4.45
CA ASN A 585 -27.79 -48.83 -4.76
C ASN A 585 -27.20 -49.45 -3.47
N LEU A 586 -26.74 -48.63 -2.55
CA LEU A 586 -26.25 -49.09 -1.24
C LEU A 586 -27.34 -49.69 -0.36
N LEU A 587 -28.53 -49.11 -0.36
CA LEU A 587 -29.67 -49.61 0.39
C LEU A 587 -30.18 -50.93 -0.19
N ASN A 588 -30.23 -51.08 -1.53
CA ASN A 588 -30.65 -52.30 -2.17
C ASN A 588 -29.72 -53.52 -1.81
N SER A 589 -28.42 -53.32 -1.74
CA SER A 589 -27.45 -54.31 -1.26
C SER A 589 -27.76 -54.78 0.16
N GLN A 590 -28.12 -53.83 1.04
CA GLN A 590 -28.51 -54.15 2.42
C GLN A 590 -29.78 -54.94 2.53
N ILE A 591 -30.83 -54.53 1.81
CA ILE A 591 -32.14 -55.15 1.86
C ILE A 591 -32.04 -56.63 1.40
N GLY A 592 -31.27 -56.87 0.36
CA GLY A 592 -30.97 -58.23 -0.11
C GLY A 592 -30.30 -59.09 0.95
N ASP A 593 -29.33 -58.58 1.65
CA ASP A 593 -28.62 -59.28 2.73
C ASP A 593 -29.56 -59.59 3.93
N ARG A 594 -30.48 -58.68 4.24
CA ARG A 594 -31.45 -58.85 5.32
C ARG A 594 -32.51 -59.92 4.98
N GLY A 595 -33.07 -59.86 3.80
CA GLY A 595 -33.98 -60.87 3.28
C GLY A 595 -33.34 -62.27 3.28
N LEU A 596 -32.08 -62.37 3.00
CA LEU A 596 -31.31 -63.61 3.04
C LEU A 596 -31.01 -64.10 4.49
N SER A 597 -31.01 -63.21 5.49
CA SER A 597 -30.74 -63.57 6.90
C SER A 597 -31.92 -64.35 7.56
N ILE A 598 -33.14 -64.24 7.06
CA ILE A 598 -34.32 -65.01 7.55
C ILE A 598 -34.35 -66.44 7.00
N ARG A 599 -33.36 -66.85 6.20
CA ARG A 599 -33.30 -68.20 5.63
C ARG A 599 -32.92 -69.22 6.67
N PRO A 600 -33.63 -70.33 6.85
CA PRO A 600 -33.19 -71.45 7.68
C PRO A 600 -31.99 -72.14 6.99
N ASN A 601 -30.80 -72.05 7.57
CA ASN A 601 -29.65 -72.84 7.13
C ASN A 601 -29.93 -74.37 7.34
N ALA A 602 -29.42 -75.24 6.44
CA ALA A 602 -29.57 -76.68 6.64
C ALA A 602 -28.92 -77.13 7.95
N ALA A 603 -27.90 -76.48 8.42
CA ALA A 603 -27.29 -76.75 9.75
C ALA A 603 -28.25 -76.28 10.91
N MET A 604 -29.07 -75.23 10.68
CA MET A 604 -30.08 -74.81 11.66
C MET A 604 -31.29 -75.77 11.74
N ARG A 605 -31.65 -76.45 10.64
CA ARG A 605 -32.70 -77.41 10.65
C ARG A 605 -32.33 -78.65 11.48
N ALA A 606 -31.08 -79.06 11.54
CA ALA A 606 -30.61 -80.20 12.35
C ALA A 606 -30.44 -79.89 13.86
N ALA A 607 -30.36 -78.62 14.21
CA ALA A 607 -30.14 -78.14 15.60
C ALA A 607 -31.39 -77.49 16.26
N SER A 608 -32.48 -77.28 15.52
CA SER A 608 -33.64 -76.49 15.93
C SER A 608 -34.98 -77.20 15.92
N GLU A 609 -35.03 -78.42 16.45
CA GLU A 609 -36.30 -78.97 16.89
C GLU A 609 -36.81 -78.42 18.27
N SER A 610 -36.07 -77.54 18.96
CA SER A 610 -36.45 -77.07 20.26
C SER A 610 -36.27 -75.61 20.59
N ASP A 611 -35.84 -74.72 19.69
CA ASP A 611 -35.72 -73.30 20.04
C ASP A 611 -36.17 -72.34 18.90
N THR A 612 -37.46 -71.93 19.04
CA THR A 612 -38.18 -71.03 18.17
C THR A 612 -37.96 -69.54 18.56
N THR A 613 -36.77 -69.09 18.88
CA THR A 613 -36.50 -67.63 18.93
C THR A 613 -36.16 -67.15 17.53
N LYS A 614 -37.18 -66.92 16.68
CA LYS A 614 -37.03 -66.09 15.48
C LYS A 614 -36.62 -64.68 15.92
N LEU A 615 -35.36 -64.31 15.72
CA LEU A 615 -34.97 -62.93 15.82
C LEU A 615 -35.73 -62.13 14.76
N SER A 616 -36.83 -61.50 15.18
CA SER A 616 -37.84 -60.90 14.30
C SER A 616 -37.52 -59.46 14.01
N ASN A 617 -36.76 -58.79 14.85
CA ASN A 617 -36.47 -57.38 14.74
C ASN A 617 -34.99 -57.11 14.51
N SER A 618 -34.63 -56.04 13.83
CA SER A 618 -33.26 -55.56 13.81
C SER A 618 -33.17 -54.05 13.82
N VAL A 619 -32.03 -53.58 14.34
CA VAL A 619 -31.56 -52.21 14.15
C VAL A 619 -30.21 -52.28 13.50
N TRP A 620 -29.95 -51.31 12.63
CA TRP A 620 -28.72 -51.30 11.87
C TRP A 620 -28.22 -49.87 11.59
N VAL A 621 -26.91 -49.73 11.45
CA VAL A 621 -26.22 -48.50 11.01
C VAL A 621 -25.23 -48.88 9.93
N ARG A 622 -25.14 -48.05 8.91
CA ARG A 622 -24.18 -48.17 7.80
C ARG A 622 -23.49 -46.81 7.55
N THR A 623 -22.18 -46.83 7.45
CA THR A 623 -21.39 -45.73 6.93
C THR A 623 -20.79 -46.07 5.58
N TYR A 624 -20.60 -45.11 4.72
CA TYR A 624 -20.09 -45.31 3.36
C TYR A 624 -19.35 -44.12 2.81
N GLY A 625 -18.45 -44.38 1.85
CA GLY A 625 -17.78 -43.40 1.02
C GLY A 625 -17.69 -43.85 -0.42
N ASN A 626 -17.79 -42.89 -1.36
CA ASN A 626 -17.73 -43.13 -2.81
C ASN A 626 -16.96 -41.98 -3.48
N GLN A 627 -16.22 -42.33 -4.54
CA GLN A 627 -15.65 -41.36 -5.46
C GLN A 627 -16.04 -41.65 -6.90
N TYR A 628 -16.52 -40.62 -7.58
CA TYR A 628 -16.91 -40.72 -8.99
C TYR A 628 -16.18 -39.66 -9.81
N ASN A 629 -15.80 -40.03 -11.04
CA ASN A 629 -15.40 -39.11 -12.09
C ASN A 629 -16.54 -39.00 -13.10
N VAL A 630 -17.03 -37.77 -13.29
CA VAL A 630 -18.19 -37.52 -14.12
C VAL A 630 -17.77 -36.63 -15.30
N LYS A 631 -18.08 -37.02 -16.52
CA LYS A 631 -17.94 -36.18 -17.71
C LYS A 631 -19.18 -35.33 -17.87
N ASN A 632 -18.99 -34.03 -18.14
CA ASN A 632 -20.09 -33.12 -18.46
C ASN A 632 -20.32 -33.07 -19.97
N ALA A 633 -21.57 -32.88 -20.39
CA ALA A 633 -21.93 -32.89 -21.81
C ALA A 633 -21.39 -31.66 -22.56
N TYR A 634 -21.36 -30.51 -21.91
CA TYR A 634 -21.04 -29.21 -22.53
C TYR A 634 -19.79 -28.54 -21.96
N GLY A 635 -19.14 -29.13 -20.97
CA GLY A 635 -18.02 -28.50 -20.30
C GLY A 635 -17.03 -29.53 -19.75
N ASP A 636 -16.21 -29.09 -18.82
CA ASP A 636 -15.22 -29.94 -18.19
C ASP A 636 -15.88 -30.91 -17.21
N GLY A 637 -15.37 -32.13 -17.14
CA GLY A 637 -15.75 -33.12 -16.15
C GLY A 637 -15.36 -32.69 -14.73
N TYR A 638 -15.87 -33.43 -13.75
CA TYR A 638 -15.61 -33.18 -12.35
C TYR A 638 -15.47 -34.47 -11.53
N THR A 639 -14.83 -34.35 -10.37
CA THR A 639 -14.74 -35.41 -9.36
C THR A 639 -15.79 -35.17 -8.28
N GLN A 640 -16.50 -36.22 -7.88
CA GLN A 640 -17.55 -36.21 -6.87
C GLN A 640 -17.16 -37.16 -5.74
N ASN A 641 -17.00 -36.64 -4.52
CA ASN A 641 -16.68 -37.38 -3.30
C ASN A 641 -17.89 -37.38 -2.39
N GLN A 642 -18.49 -38.55 -2.16
CA GLN A 642 -19.67 -38.70 -1.30
C GLN A 642 -19.32 -39.51 -0.06
N THR A 643 -19.71 -39.01 1.12
CA THR A 643 -19.66 -39.74 2.39
C THR A 643 -21.00 -39.66 3.08
N GLY A 644 -21.40 -40.73 3.79
CA GLY A 644 -22.71 -40.74 4.44
C GLY A 644 -22.87 -41.78 5.54
N ILE A 645 -23.93 -41.62 6.30
CA ILE A 645 -24.36 -42.56 7.34
C ILE A 645 -25.86 -42.75 7.20
N THR A 646 -26.30 -43.98 7.34
CA THR A 646 -27.72 -44.33 7.31
C THR A 646 -28.00 -45.34 8.44
N GLY A 647 -29.09 -45.14 9.15
CA GLY A 647 -29.54 -46.05 10.18
C GLY A 647 -31.00 -46.40 10.01
N GLY A 648 -31.38 -47.61 10.42
CA GLY A 648 -32.74 -48.05 10.28
C GLY A 648 -33.11 -49.20 11.25
N ALA A 649 -34.37 -49.51 11.23
CA ALA A 649 -34.92 -50.64 11.96
C ALA A 649 -35.91 -51.40 11.10
N ASP A 650 -35.99 -52.71 11.32
CA ASP A 650 -36.95 -53.58 10.64
C ASP A 650 -37.51 -54.70 11.51
N THR A 651 -38.59 -55.24 11.06
CA THR A 651 -39.25 -56.35 11.69
C THR A 651 -39.64 -57.40 10.66
N THR A 652 -39.67 -58.65 11.04
CA THR A 652 -40.22 -59.76 10.23
C THR A 652 -41.70 -59.89 10.43
N VAL A 653 -42.49 -59.87 9.38
CA VAL A 653 -43.93 -59.99 9.33
C VAL A 653 -44.31 -61.21 8.43
N ASN A 654 -45.36 -61.89 8.75
CA ASN A 654 -45.88 -62.92 7.86
C ASN A 654 -46.96 -62.34 6.94
N ILE A 655 -46.73 -62.36 5.64
CA ILE A 655 -47.67 -61.87 4.66
C ILE A 655 -48.09 -63.07 3.77
N ALA A 656 -49.40 -63.46 3.85
CA ALA A 656 -49.96 -64.55 3.05
C ALA A 656 -49.19 -65.89 3.13
N GLY A 657 -48.63 -66.15 4.33
CA GLY A 657 -47.90 -67.39 4.60
C GLY A 657 -46.36 -67.33 4.30
N GLN A 658 -45.89 -66.22 3.82
CA GLN A 658 -44.47 -65.97 3.61
C GLN A 658 -43.89 -64.93 4.60
N ASP A 659 -42.75 -65.23 5.12
CA ASP A 659 -42.02 -64.27 5.96
C ASP A 659 -41.41 -63.15 5.10
N ALA A 660 -41.76 -61.91 5.44
CA ALA A 660 -41.23 -60.70 4.81
C ALA A 660 -40.60 -59.79 5.85
N VAL A 661 -39.59 -59.09 5.52
CA VAL A 661 -39.00 -58.00 6.31
C VAL A 661 -39.58 -56.66 5.89
N LEU A 662 -40.09 -55.89 6.83
CA LEU A 662 -40.49 -54.50 6.60
C LEU A 662 -39.68 -53.60 7.52
N GLY A 663 -39.12 -52.53 6.97
CA GLY A 663 -38.27 -51.59 7.69
C GLY A 663 -38.40 -50.14 7.25
N ALA A 664 -37.89 -49.31 8.10
CA ALA A 664 -37.74 -47.88 7.81
C ALA A 664 -36.29 -47.39 8.11
N PHE A 665 -35.86 -46.36 7.44
CA PHE A 665 -34.52 -45.79 7.61
C PHE A 665 -34.51 -44.28 7.53
N VAL A 666 -33.47 -43.71 8.09
CA VAL A 666 -33.07 -42.29 7.93
C VAL A 666 -31.60 -42.24 7.65
N GLY A 667 -31.20 -41.33 6.76
CA GLY A 667 -29.80 -41.16 6.35
C GLY A 667 -29.41 -39.73 6.08
N THR A 668 -28.14 -39.48 6.15
CA THR A 668 -27.54 -38.20 5.71
C THR A 668 -26.26 -38.47 4.96
N SER A 669 -26.03 -37.68 3.94
CA SER A 669 -24.78 -37.72 3.19
C SER A 669 -24.32 -36.33 2.81
N ARG A 670 -23.02 -36.22 2.64
CA ARG A 670 -22.35 -35.04 2.07
C ARG A 670 -21.58 -35.45 0.84
N THR A 671 -21.75 -34.66 -0.19
CA THR A 671 -21.04 -34.81 -1.46
C THR A 671 -20.30 -33.52 -1.75
N ASP A 672 -18.98 -33.62 -1.85
CA ASP A 672 -18.10 -32.54 -2.29
C ASP A 672 -17.67 -32.79 -3.74
N MET A 673 -17.71 -31.75 -4.55
CA MET A 673 -17.40 -31.77 -5.99
C MET A 673 -16.23 -30.85 -6.26
N ASP A 674 -15.24 -31.37 -6.99
CA ASP A 674 -14.09 -30.60 -7.47
C ASP A 674 -14.21 -30.39 -8.97
N LEU A 675 -14.32 -29.11 -9.36
CA LEU A 675 -14.50 -28.67 -10.74
C LEU A 675 -13.28 -27.87 -11.22
N LYS A 676 -13.25 -27.56 -12.50
CA LYS A 676 -12.16 -26.81 -13.12
C LYS A 676 -11.94 -25.43 -12.47
N TYR A 677 -10.68 -24.99 -12.51
CA TYR A 677 -10.21 -23.70 -12.00
C TYR A 677 -10.38 -23.49 -10.48
N GLY A 678 -10.52 -24.59 -9.71
CA GLY A 678 -10.74 -24.52 -8.27
C GLY A 678 -12.17 -24.13 -7.89
N SER A 679 -13.12 -24.24 -8.83
CA SER A 679 -14.54 -24.19 -8.51
C SER A 679 -14.93 -25.43 -7.73
N THR A 680 -15.82 -25.30 -6.76
CA THR A 680 -16.31 -26.39 -5.91
C THR A 680 -17.81 -26.33 -5.75
N ALA A 681 -18.41 -27.49 -5.54
CA ALA A 681 -19.80 -27.56 -5.16
C ALA A 681 -20.01 -28.58 -4.03
N THR A 682 -21.03 -28.39 -3.22
CA THR A 682 -21.35 -29.29 -2.11
C THR A 682 -22.84 -29.57 -2.11
N ILE A 683 -23.20 -30.84 -1.89
CA ILE A 683 -24.58 -31.31 -1.74
C ILE A 683 -24.70 -31.99 -0.37
N ASP A 684 -25.46 -31.39 0.53
CA ASP A 684 -25.84 -32.02 1.78
C ASP A 684 -27.23 -32.68 1.60
N SER A 685 -27.33 -33.99 1.77
CA SER A 685 -28.56 -34.80 1.64
C SER A 685 -29.06 -35.31 2.97
N VAL A 686 -30.37 -35.20 3.19
CA VAL A 686 -31.06 -35.89 4.27
C VAL A 686 -32.16 -36.74 3.65
N SER A 687 -32.24 -38.00 4.02
CA SER A 687 -33.18 -38.95 3.44
C SER A 687 -33.95 -39.72 4.49
N ILE A 688 -35.20 -40.05 4.14
CA ILE A 688 -36.05 -40.95 4.92
C ILE A 688 -36.72 -41.90 3.95
N GLY A 689 -36.94 -43.16 4.37
CA GLY A 689 -37.60 -44.10 3.52
C GLY A 689 -38.05 -45.40 4.24
N VAL A 690 -38.71 -46.22 3.44
CA VAL A 690 -39.20 -47.52 3.88
C VAL A 690 -38.75 -48.59 2.90
N TYR A 691 -38.59 -49.78 3.39
CA TYR A 691 -38.18 -50.94 2.56
C TYR A 691 -38.88 -52.23 2.97
N GLY A 692 -38.93 -53.14 2.03
CA GLY A 692 -39.42 -54.48 2.26
C GLY A 692 -38.61 -55.52 1.50
N SER A 693 -38.48 -56.72 2.04
CA SER A 693 -37.83 -57.84 1.40
C SER A 693 -38.58 -59.13 1.70
N THR A 694 -38.82 -59.92 0.66
CA THR A 694 -39.36 -61.26 0.83
C THR A 694 -38.41 -62.29 0.23
N PHE A 695 -38.45 -63.53 0.76
CA PHE A 695 -37.69 -64.64 0.29
C PHE A 695 -38.50 -65.95 0.37
N ASP A 696 -38.67 -66.61 -0.75
CA ASP A 696 -39.30 -67.96 -0.80
C ASP A 696 -38.21 -69.04 -0.64
N PRO A 697 -38.19 -69.78 0.49
CA PRO A 697 -37.15 -70.79 0.75
C PRO A 697 -37.22 -72.02 -0.20
N VAL A 698 -38.35 -72.22 -0.89
CA VAL A 698 -38.55 -73.36 -1.81
C VAL A 698 -37.97 -73.09 -3.17
N SER A 699 -38.31 -71.93 -3.77
CA SER A 699 -37.85 -71.57 -5.09
C SER A 699 -36.51 -70.86 -5.08
N GLY A 700 -36.14 -70.31 -3.91
CA GLY A 700 -34.98 -69.43 -3.73
C GLY A 700 -35.16 -68.02 -4.29
N ILE A 701 -36.38 -67.65 -4.72
CA ILE A 701 -36.66 -66.31 -5.24
C ILE A 701 -36.76 -65.29 -4.08
N PHE A 702 -36.16 -64.12 -4.31
CA PHE A 702 -36.29 -62.99 -3.43
C PHE A 702 -36.77 -61.75 -4.20
N ILE A 703 -37.48 -60.87 -3.49
CA ILE A 703 -37.96 -59.61 -4.01
C ILE A 703 -37.65 -58.55 -2.96
N ASN A 704 -36.90 -57.51 -3.36
CA ASN A 704 -36.60 -56.37 -2.53
C ASN A 704 -37.26 -55.13 -3.11
N GLY A 705 -37.82 -54.27 -2.28
CA GLY A 705 -38.40 -53.00 -2.68
C GLY A 705 -38.03 -51.89 -1.69
N LEU A 706 -37.83 -50.69 -2.16
CA LEU A 706 -37.62 -49.54 -1.32
C LEU A 706 -38.23 -48.28 -1.94
N LEU A 707 -38.65 -47.36 -1.04
CA LEU A 707 -39.07 -46.00 -1.36
C LEU A 707 -38.34 -45.02 -0.46
N LYS A 708 -37.87 -43.93 -1.06
CA LYS A 708 -37.05 -42.94 -0.38
C LYS A 708 -37.44 -41.53 -0.79
N ILE A 709 -37.41 -40.58 0.14
CA ILE A 709 -37.51 -39.15 -0.08
C ILE A 709 -36.21 -38.50 0.40
N ASN A 710 -35.67 -37.57 -0.38
CA ASN A 710 -34.49 -36.79 -0.02
C ASN A 710 -34.81 -35.32 -0.02
N GLN A 711 -34.17 -34.60 0.86
CA GLN A 711 -33.97 -33.16 0.77
C GLN A 711 -32.49 -32.88 0.55
N PHE A 712 -32.19 -32.11 -0.50
CA PHE A 712 -30.86 -31.71 -0.87
C PHE A 712 -30.66 -30.21 -0.63
N ASN A 713 -29.56 -29.84 0.04
CA ASN A 713 -29.08 -28.45 0.15
C ASN A 713 -27.82 -28.33 -0.69
N ASN A 714 -27.89 -27.58 -1.76
CA ASN A 714 -26.87 -27.44 -2.79
C ASN A 714 -26.16 -26.10 -2.64
N LYS A 715 -24.83 -26.09 -2.75
CA LYS A 715 -24.00 -24.89 -2.69
C LYS A 715 -22.97 -24.92 -3.79
N ALA A 716 -22.83 -23.83 -4.54
CA ALA A 716 -21.80 -23.58 -5.56
C ALA A 716 -20.83 -22.52 -5.12
N LYS A 717 -19.55 -22.70 -5.42
CA LYS A 717 -18.49 -21.70 -5.35
C LYS A 717 -17.73 -21.76 -6.66
N VAL A 718 -17.91 -20.76 -7.49
CA VAL A 718 -17.34 -20.68 -8.83
C VAL A 718 -16.13 -19.74 -8.81
N THR A 719 -15.05 -20.15 -9.45
CA THR A 719 -13.92 -19.29 -9.81
C THR A 719 -13.91 -19.13 -11.31
N MET A 720 -14.18 -17.92 -11.78
CA MET A 720 -14.31 -17.59 -13.21
C MET A 720 -12.94 -17.47 -13.90
N SER A 721 -12.92 -17.34 -15.20
CA SER A 721 -11.69 -17.27 -16.00
C SER A 721 -10.82 -16.06 -15.69
N ASP A 722 -11.39 -14.96 -15.24
CA ASP A 722 -10.69 -13.74 -14.80
C ASP A 722 -10.23 -13.79 -13.33
N GLY A 723 -10.55 -14.89 -12.59
CA GLY A 723 -10.25 -15.06 -11.17
C GLY A 723 -11.30 -14.49 -10.23
N THR A 724 -12.38 -13.88 -10.75
CA THR A 724 -13.52 -13.45 -9.93
C THR A 724 -14.27 -14.66 -9.37
N ARG A 725 -14.98 -14.46 -8.25
CA ARG A 725 -15.69 -15.53 -7.56
C ARG A 725 -17.18 -15.24 -7.52
N SER A 726 -17.97 -16.30 -7.77
CA SER A 726 -19.42 -16.28 -7.67
C SER A 726 -19.90 -17.42 -6.78
N LYS A 727 -21.02 -17.25 -6.12
CA LYS A 727 -21.66 -18.24 -5.25
C LYS A 727 -23.14 -18.34 -5.58
N GLY A 728 -23.72 -19.48 -5.23
CA GLY A 728 -25.15 -19.67 -5.25
C GLY A 728 -25.53 -20.89 -4.43
N ASP A 729 -26.72 -20.88 -3.87
CA ASP A 729 -27.28 -21.99 -3.11
C ASP A 729 -28.76 -22.17 -3.45
N TYR A 730 -29.20 -23.43 -3.42
CA TYR A 730 -30.60 -23.79 -3.64
C TYR A 730 -30.98 -25.11 -2.96
N LYS A 731 -32.25 -25.36 -2.84
CA LYS A 731 -32.77 -26.60 -2.30
C LYS A 731 -33.41 -27.44 -3.42
N ALA A 732 -33.36 -28.74 -3.24
CA ALA A 732 -34.07 -29.68 -4.10
C ALA A 732 -34.73 -30.77 -3.27
N LEU A 733 -35.87 -31.25 -3.75
CA LEU A 733 -36.60 -32.37 -3.16
C LEU A 733 -36.59 -33.55 -4.12
N GLY A 734 -36.18 -34.72 -3.65
CA GLY A 734 -36.16 -35.96 -4.45
C GLY A 734 -37.09 -37.02 -3.89
N ALA A 735 -37.72 -37.76 -4.79
CA ALA A 735 -38.42 -39.00 -4.45
C ALA A 735 -37.92 -40.13 -5.35
N SER A 736 -37.61 -41.28 -4.79
CA SER A 736 -37.07 -42.41 -5.54
C SER A 736 -37.54 -43.74 -5.00
N GLY A 737 -37.60 -44.75 -5.89
CA GLY A 737 -37.97 -46.09 -5.52
C GLY A 737 -37.22 -47.13 -6.35
N ALA A 738 -37.01 -48.31 -5.81
CA ALA A 738 -36.38 -49.40 -6.49
C ALA A 738 -37.06 -50.74 -6.18
N VAL A 739 -37.05 -51.66 -7.17
CA VAL A 739 -37.42 -53.04 -7.00
C VAL A 739 -36.34 -53.93 -7.60
N THR A 740 -35.94 -54.95 -6.89
CA THR A 740 -34.97 -55.95 -7.36
C THR A 740 -35.52 -57.34 -7.11
N VAL A 741 -35.45 -58.18 -8.13
CA VAL A 741 -35.86 -59.58 -8.13
C VAL A 741 -34.61 -60.44 -8.42
N GLY A 742 -34.40 -61.45 -7.63
CA GLY A 742 -33.27 -62.37 -7.81
C GLY A 742 -33.57 -63.77 -7.33
N LYS A 743 -32.64 -64.68 -7.62
CA LYS A 743 -32.76 -66.05 -7.19
C LYS A 743 -31.46 -66.55 -6.56
N HIS A 744 -31.59 -67.13 -5.39
CA HIS A 744 -30.46 -67.66 -4.64
C HIS A 744 -30.31 -69.17 -4.97
N TYR A 745 -29.21 -69.53 -5.62
CA TYR A 745 -28.81 -70.93 -5.89
C TYR A 745 -27.76 -71.33 -4.88
N ARG A 746 -27.88 -72.53 -4.32
CA ARG A 746 -26.86 -73.13 -3.43
C ARG A 746 -26.22 -74.27 -4.12
N PHE A 747 -24.88 -74.42 -3.91
CA PHE A 747 -24.09 -75.53 -4.44
C PHE A 747 -23.38 -76.26 -3.30
N GLY A 748 -22.81 -77.44 -3.63
CA GLY A 748 -22.07 -78.22 -2.62
C GLY A 748 -20.90 -77.42 -2.04
N GLY A 749 -20.66 -77.58 -0.67
CA GLY A 749 -19.58 -76.88 0.03
C GLY A 749 -19.92 -75.45 0.41
N ASP A 750 -21.24 -75.15 0.61
CA ASP A 750 -21.79 -73.86 1.07
C ASP A 750 -21.54 -72.65 0.14
N TRP A 751 -21.28 -72.88 -1.16
CA TRP A 751 -21.22 -71.90 -2.17
C TRP A 751 -22.61 -71.42 -2.60
N PHE A 752 -22.74 -70.12 -2.92
CA PHE A 752 -23.99 -69.59 -3.45
C PHE A 752 -23.74 -68.70 -4.69
N LEU A 753 -24.79 -68.58 -5.49
CA LEU A 753 -24.84 -67.65 -6.64
C LEU A 753 -26.22 -66.98 -6.66
N GLU A 754 -26.22 -65.66 -6.88
CA GLU A 754 -27.45 -64.87 -6.86
C GLU A 754 -27.51 -63.96 -8.11
N PRO A 755 -28.00 -64.44 -9.23
CA PRO A 755 -28.41 -63.57 -10.33
C PRO A 755 -29.60 -62.71 -9.90
N GLN A 756 -29.58 -61.42 -10.34
CA GLN A 756 -30.62 -60.45 -10.01
C GLN A 756 -30.84 -59.47 -11.13
N VAL A 757 -32.03 -58.95 -11.22
CA VAL A 757 -32.44 -57.85 -12.11
C VAL A 757 -33.25 -56.84 -11.29
N GLY A 758 -33.03 -55.56 -11.57
CA GLY A 758 -33.69 -54.51 -10.85
C GLY A 758 -34.06 -53.33 -11.74
N LEU A 759 -35.01 -52.58 -11.26
CA LEU A 759 -35.43 -51.29 -11.82
C LEU A 759 -35.46 -50.27 -10.69
N SER A 760 -34.86 -49.12 -10.91
CA SER A 760 -34.99 -47.96 -10.03
C SER A 760 -35.46 -46.76 -10.78
N THR A 761 -36.27 -45.93 -10.15
CA THR A 761 -36.75 -44.69 -10.70
C THR A 761 -36.65 -43.59 -9.64
N GLY A 762 -36.44 -42.35 -10.12
CA GLY A 762 -36.35 -41.19 -9.27
C GLY A 762 -36.74 -39.91 -9.98
N VAL A 763 -37.24 -38.98 -9.18
CA VAL A 763 -37.50 -37.62 -9.63
C VAL A 763 -36.89 -36.65 -8.64
N THR A 764 -36.27 -35.59 -9.10
CA THR A 764 -35.73 -34.52 -8.28
C THR A 764 -36.21 -33.18 -8.81
N GLN A 765 -36.89 -32.42 -7.97
CA GLN A 765 -37.36 -31.08 -8.27
C GLN A 765 -36.48 -30.07 -7.52
N SER A 766 -35.90 -29.13 -8.26
CA SER A 766 -35.01 -28.10 -7.77
C SER A 766 -35.72 -26.73 -7.72
N ASP A 767 -35.34 -25.90 -6.76
CA ASP A 767 -35.71 -24.47 -6.78
C ASP A 767 -34.87 -23.78 -7.86
N SER A 768 -35.43 -22.81 -8.59
CA SER A 768 -34.66 -21.90 -9.45
C SER A 768 -33.79 -21.00 -8.57
N TYR A 769 -32.56 -20.70 -9.01
CA TYR A 769 -31.64 -19.88 -8.23
C TYR A 769 -30.79 -18.99 -9.14
N ARG A 770 -30.13 -17.99 -8.51
CA ARG A 770 -29.21 -17.09 -9.21
C ARG A 770 -27.86 -17.11 -8.49
N LEU A 771 -26.80 -17.15 -9.28
CA LEU A 771 -25.44 -16.94 -8.78
C LEU A 771 -25.17 -15.44 -8.54
N ASP A 772 -24.21 -15.13 -7.67
CA ASP A 772 -23.83 -13.73 -7.35
C ASP A 772 -23.43 -12.91 -8.59
N ASN A 773 -22.91 -13.55 -9.64
CA ASN A 773 -22.58 -12.92 -10.92
C ASN A 773 -23.80 -12.71 -11.84
N GLY A 774 -25.00 -12.96 -11.37
CA GLY A 774 -26.23 -12.71 -12.09
C GLY A 774 -26.73 -13.86 -12.97
N LEU A 775 -26.01 -14.99 -13.08
CA LEU A 775 -26.44 -16.15 -13.85
C LEU A 775 -27.68 -16.79 -13.23
N GLU A 776 -28.76 -16.87 -13.98
CA GLU A 776 -29.99 -17.55 -13.58
C GLU A 776 -29.97 -19.03 -13.98
N VAL A 777 -30.35 -19.89 -13.07
CA VAL A 777 -30.41 -21.34 -13.27
C VAL A 777 -31.78 -21.85 -12.92
N ASP A 778 -32.40 -22.53 -13.84
CA ASP A 778 -33.67 -23.21 -13.67
C ASP A 778 -33.52 -24.66 -14.16
N ALA A 779 -33.47 -25.56 -13.20
CA ALA A 779 -33.42 -27.00 -13.51
C ALA A 779 -34.84 -27.54 -13.47
N ASP A 780 -35.35 -27.98 -14.65
CA ASP A 780 -36.57 -28.74 -14.72
C ASP A 780 -36.56 -29.97 -13.81
N THR A 781 -37.68 -30.58 -13.61
CA THR A 781 -37.76 -31.82 -12.83
C THR A 781 -36.87 -32.90 -13.46
N MET A 782 -35.75 -33.17 -12.79
CA MET A 782 -34.76 -34.17 -13.18
C MET A 782 -35.34 -35.58 -12.95
N ARG A 783 -35.31 -36.44 -13.93
CA ARG A 783 -35.81 -37.80 -13.90
C ARG A 783 -34.69 -38.80 -14.07
N SER A 784 -34.85 -39.98 -13.45
CA SER A 784 -33.94 -41.12 -13.62
C SER A 784 -34.78 -42.39 -13.72
N VAL A 785 -34.45 -43.24 -14.62
CA VAL A 785 -34.95 -44.61 -14.76
C VAL A 785 -33.76 -45.51 -15.08
N GLN A 786 -33.34 -46.33 -14.13
CA GLN A 786 -32.19 -47.23 -14.28
C GLN A 786 -32.61 -48.66 -14.23
N GLY A 787 -32.17 -49.45 -15.21
CA GLY A 787 -32.19 -50.88 -15.17
C GLY A 787 -30.86 -51.41 -14.70
N ASN A 788 -30.86 -52.40 -13.81
CA ASN A 788 -29.67 -53.09 -13.36
C ASN A 788 -29.79 -54.62 -13.56
N ILE A 789 -28.70 -55.21 -13.96
CA ILE A 789 -28.53 -56.66 -14.00
C ILE A 789 -27.24 -57.00 -13.26
N GLY A 790 -27.30 -58.02 -12.39
CA GLY A 790 -26.13 -58.35 -11.58
C GLY A 790 -26.08 -59.81 -11.19
N ILE A 791 -24.93 -60.22 -10.74
CA ILE A 791 -24.65 -61.54 -10.21
C ILE A 791 -23.76 -61.43 -8.98
N ARG A 792 -24.13 -62.04 -7.89
CA ARG A 792 -23.33 -62.15 -6.66
C ARG A 792 -23.03 -63.60 -6.39
N GLY A 793 -21.76 -63.90 -6.10
CA GLY A 793 -21.31 -65.23 -5.69
C GLY A 793 -20.50 -65.15 -4.42
N GLY A 794 -20.59 -66.20 -3.61
CA GLY A 794 -19.84 -66.26 -2.35
C GLY A 794 -19.87 -67.60 -1.70
N ARG A 795 -19.27 -67.69 -0.53
CA ARG A 795 -19.25 -68.91 0.28
C ARG A 795 -19.56 -68.61 1.74
N LEU A 796 -20.37 -69.43 2.36
CA LEU A 796 -20.64 -69.38 3.80
C LEU A 796 -19.67 -70.29 4.53
N LEU A 797 -18.76 -69.74 5.31
CA LEU A 797 -17.78 -70.43 6.12
C LEU A 797 -18.24 -70.46 7.58
N THR A 798 -18.26 -71.63 8.16
CA THR A 798 -18.47 -71.76 9.62
C THR A 798 -17.12 -71.86 10.30
N LEU A 799 -16.80 -70.87 11.14
CA LEU A 799 -15.54 -70.81 11.87
C LEU A 799 -15.61 -71.69 13.15
N GLU A 800 -14.40 -72.06 13.66
CA GLU A 800 -14.31 -72.71 15.00
C GLU A 800 -15.03 -71.85 16.04
N GLY A 801 -15.90 -72.45 16.86
CA GLY A 801 -16.75 -71.70 17.81
C GLY A 801 -18.11 -71.27 17.28
N GLY A 802 -18.49 -71.60 16.01
CA GLY A 802 -19.86 -71.46 15.48
C GLY A 802 -20.15 -70.09 14.85
N ALA A 803 -19.18 -69.13 14.76
CA ALA A 803 -19.34 -67.89 14.02
C ALA A 803 -19.36 -68.10 12.52
N LEU A 804 -20.07 -67.28 11.76
CA LEU A 804 -20.18 -67.37 10.31
C LEU A 804 -19.38 -66.25 9.66
N LEU A 805 -18.65 -66.59 8.59
CA LEU A 805 -17.93 -65.70 7.71
C LEU A 805 -18.39 -65.90 6.26
N GLU A 806 -18.85 -64.87 5.57
CA GLU A 806 -19.36 -64.96 4.21
C GLU A 806 -18.60 -63.95 3.30
N PRO A 807 -17.48 -64.35 2.69
CA PRO A 807 -16.85 -63.65 1.59
C PRO A 807 -17.71 -63.75 0.33
N SER A 808 -17.87 -62.59 -0.39
CA SER A 808 -18.63 -62.51 -1.62
C SER A 808 -18.01 -61.55 -2.65
N VAL A 809 -18.28 -61.81 -3.91
CA VAL A 809 -17.94 -60.94 -5.04
C VAL A 809 -19.19 -60.73 -5.85
N SER A 810 -19.43 -59.48 -6.32
CA SER A 810 -20.51 -59.15 -7.22
C SER A 810 -20.03 -58.40 -8.45
N LEU A 811 -20.66 -58.69 -9.56
CA LEU A 811 -20.54 -57.99 -10.83
C LEU A 811 -21.92 -57.51 -11.26
N GLY A 812 -22.04 -56.27 -11.76
CA GLY A 812 -23.30 -55.73 -12.21
C GLY A 812 -23.12 -54.77 -13.37
N ALA A 813 -24.15 -54.55 -14.15
CA ALA A 813 -24.25 -53.51 -15.17
C ALA A 813 -25.53 -52.70 -14.91
N ASN A 814 -25.36 -51.42 -14.91
CA ASN A 814 -26.44 -50.44 -14.78
C ASN A 814 -26.58 -49.67 -16.10
N HIS A 815 -27.80 -49.34 -16.48
CA HIS A 815 -28.11 -48.51 -17.62
C HIS A 815 -29.13 -47.45 -17.26
N GLU A 816 -28.82 -46.17 -17.49
CA GLU A 816 -29.74 -45.05 -17.38
C GLU A 816 -30.47 -44.85 -18.72
N PHE A 817 -31.80 -44.83 -18.68
CA PHE A 817 -32.66 -44.74 -19.86
C PHE A 817 -33.09 -43.29 -20.16
N VAL A 818 -33.08 -42.40 -19.18
CA VAL A 818 -33.59 -41.02 -19.38
C VAL A 818 -32.56 -40.13 -20.07
N LYS A 819 -32.96 -39.53 -21.19
CA LYS A 819 -32.17 -38.65 -22.04
C LYS A 819 -32.70 -37.22 -22.14
N THR A 820 -33.85 -36.94 -21.51
CA THR A 820 -34.62 -35.71 -21.71
C THR A 820 -34.63 -34.78 -20.54
N ASN A 821 -33.57 -34.82 -19.68
CA ASN A 821 -33.40 -33.83 -18.63
C ASN A 821 -32.80 -32.57 -19.24
N GLU A 822 -33.30 -31.42 -18.82
CA GLU A 822 -32.91 -30.11 -19.33
C GLU A 822 -32.61 -29.17 -18.16
N VAL A 823 -31.60 -28.33 -18.34
CA VAL A 823 -31.27 -27.23 -17.45
C VAL A 823 -31.28 -25.96 -18.23
N LYS A 824 -32.05 -24.98 -17.82
CA LYS A 824 -32.10 -23.66 -18.41
C LYS A 824 -31.14 -22.73 -17.67
N ILE A 825 -30.22 -22.12 -18.40
CA ILE A 825 -29.27 -21.15 -17.91
C ILE A 825 -29.51 -19.83 -18.62
N ASN A 826 -29.99 -18.81 -17.93
CA ASN A 826 -30.55 -17.61 -18.55
C ASN A 826 -31.63 -18.00 -19.57
N ASP A 827 -31.46 -17.62 -20.85
CA ASP A 827 -32.35 -17.98 -21.94
C ASP A 827 -31.91 -19.23 -22.74
N ASP A 828 -30.75 -19.81 -22.41
CA ASP A 828 -30.19 -20.96 -23.11
C ASP A 828 -30.56 -22.27 -22.41
N SER A 829 -30.99 -23.29 -23.18
CA SER A 829 -31.34 -24.64 -22.71
C SER A 829 -30.19 -25.61 -22.94
N PHE A 830 -29.88 -26.43 -21.96
CA PHE A 830 -28.83 -27.43 -21.99
C PHE A 830 -29.39 -28.82 -21.66
N ASP A 831 -29.21 -29.75 -22.54
CA ASP A 831 -29.59 -31.14 -22.30
C ASP A 831 -28.65 -31.80 -21.30
N ASP A 832 -29.16 -32.32 -20.19
CA ASP A 832 -28.37 -33.15 -19.25
C ASP A 832 -28.53 -34.64 -19.62
N ASP A 833 -28.15 -35.00 -20.88
CA ASP A 833 -28.15 -36.39 -21.33
C ASP A 833 -27.00 -37.16 -20.70
N ARG A 834 -27.29 -37.85 -19.60
CA ARG A 834 -26.38 -38.76 -18.93
C ARG A 834 -26.79 -40.23 -19.10
N ALA A 835 -27.50 -40.55 -20.15
CA ALA A 835 -27.78 -41.93 -20.51
C ALA A 835 -26.45 -42.65 -20.73
N SER A 836 -26.16 -43.59 -19.85
CA SER A 836 -24.90 -44.31 -19.87
C SER A 836 -25.04 -45.68 -19.24
N SER A 837 -24.16 -46.57 -19.68
CA SER A 837 -23.98 -47.87 -19.05
C SER A 837 -22.73 -47.86 -18.18
N THR A 838 -22.86 -48.42 -16.96
CA THR A 838 -21.77 -48.59 -16.01
C THR A 838 -21.65 -50.02 -15.62
N LEU A 839 -20.44 -50.56 -15.68
CA LEU A 839 -20.08 -51.87 -15.14
C LEU A 839 -19.55 -51.67 -13.71
N GLU A 840 -20.16 -52.35 -12.74
CA GLU A 840 -19.78 -52.30 -11.31
C GLU A 840 -19.23 -53.64 -10.84
N TYR A 841 -18.25 -53.58 -9.94
CA TYR A 841 -17.71 -54.72 -9.24
C TYR A 841 -17.54 -54.43 -7.77
N ARG A 842 -17.81 -55.44 -6.90
CA ARG A 842 -17.69 -55.29 -5.46
C ARG A 842 -17.15 -56.58 -4.85
N ALA A 843 -16.41 -56.43 -3.75
CA ALA A 843 -15.98 -57.50 -2.86
C ALA A 843 -16.53 -57.22 -1.48
N GLY A 844 -17.16 -58.18 -0.86
CA GLY A 844 -17.78 -58.08 0.46
C GLY A 844 -17.32 -59.14 1.41
N LEU A 845 -17.34 -58.81 2.71
CA LEU A 845 -17.12 -59.72 3.80
C LEU A 845 -18.16 -59.50 4.90
N LYS A 846 -18.87 -60.55 5.25
CA LYS A 846 -19.90 -60.47 6.28
C LYS A 846 -19.54 -61.46 7.41
N TRP A 847 -19.49 -60.98 8.61
CA TRP A 847 -19.21 -61.72 9.82
C TRP A 847 -20.40 -61.74 10.77
N THR A 848 -20.77 -62.90 11.31
CA THR A 848 -21.88 -63.12 12.25
C THR A 848 -21.38 -63.97 13.39
N PRO A 849 -21.37 -63.51 14.65
CA PRO A 849 -20.92 -64.30 15.79
C PRO A 849 -21.84 -65.50 16.05
N ALA A 850 -21.41 -66.43 16.86
CA ALA A 850 -22.15 -67.65 17.17
C ALA A 850 -23.53 -67.42 17.76
N GLN A 851 -23.69 -66.35 18.57
CA GLN A 851 -24.95 -65.96 19.16
C GLN A 851 -25.97 -65.41 18.15
N ARG A 852 -25.49 -65.05 16.95
CA ARG A 852 -26.26 -64.56 15.81
C ARG A 852 -27.07 -63.27 16.04
N ASN A 853 -26.86 -62.63 17.16
CA ASN A 853 -27.52 -61.37 17.49
C ASN A 853 -26.83 -60.10 16.93
N TRP A 854 -25.61 -60.29 16.36
CA TRP A 854 -24.90 -59.22 15.69
C TRP A 854 -24.46 -59.66 14.28
N GLN A 855 -24.30 -58.70 13.38
CA GLN A 855 -23.72 -58.89 12.07
C GLN A 855 -22.90 -57.64 11.68
N VAL A 856 -21.67 -57.83 11.23
CA VAL A 856 -20.80 -56.80 10.67
C VAL A 856 -20.54 -57.19 9.22
N ALA A 857 -20.78 -56.23 8.31
CA ALA A 857 -20.54 -56.40 6.88
C ALA A 857 -19.73 -55.22 6.32
N GLY A 858 -18.66 -55.50 5.63
CA GLY A 858 -17.86 -54.52 4.87
C GLY A 858 -17.89 -54.85 3.39
N GLU A 859 -17.96 -53.79 2.57
CA GLU A 859 -17.90 -53.90 1.09
C GLU A 859 -16.95 -52.85 0.55
N VAL A 860 -16.18 -53.20 -0.45
CA VAL A 860 -15.33 -52.31 -1.30
C VAL A 860 -15.61 -52.62 -2.76
N GLY A 861 -15.52 -51.60 -3.62
CA GLY A 861 -15.79 -51.79 -5.04
C GLY A 861 -15.43 -50.56 -5.88
N GLY A 862 -15.80 -50.67 -7.14
CA GLY A 862 -15.62 -49.60 -8.13
C GLY A 862 -16.48 -49.87 -9.37
N GLY A 863 -16.38 -48.98 -10.35
CA GLY A 863 -17.15 -49.15 -11.61
C GLY A 863 -16.54 -48.34 -12.75
N ALA A 864 -16.76 -48.85 -13.97
CA ALA A 864 -16.33 -48.23 -15.21
C ALA A 864 -17.54 -47.91 -16.09
N GLY A 865 -17.61 -46.68 -16.60
CA GLY A 865 -18.64 -46.24 -17.51
C GLY A 865 -18.15 -45.14 -18.44
N ASN A 866 -18.91 -44.88 -19.48
CA ASN A 866 -18.53 -43.89 -20.51
C ASN A 866 -18.66 -42.42 -20.02
N THR A 867 -19.70 -42.15 -19.25
CA THR A 867 -20.02 -40.80 -18.74
C THR A 867 -19.69 -40.70 -17.25
N VAL A 868 -19.91 -41.75 -16.47
CA VAL A 868 -19.65 -41.82 -15.05
C VAL A 868 -18.83 -43.05 -14.74
N SER A 869 -17.69 -42.88 -14.08
CA SER A 869 -16.87 -43.97 -13.52
C SER A 869 -16.82 -43.81 -11.98
N GLN A 870 -16.81 -44.93 -11.27
CA GLN A 870 -16.64 -44.99 -9.82
C GLN A 870 -15.21 -45.48 -9.53
N ASP A 871 -14.34 -44.60 -9.05
CA ASP A 871 -12.96 -44.95 -8.76
C ASP A 871 -12.88 -45.94 -7.57
N TRP A 872 -13.65 -45.67 -6.55
CA TRP A 872 -13.81 -46.55 -5.43
C TRP A 872 -15.13 -46.34 -4.69
N SER A 873 -15.54 -47.41 -3.99
CA SER A 873 -16.59 -47.33 -2.97
C SER A 873 -16.18 -48.18 -1.78
N ALA A 874 -16.54 -47.79 -0.61
CA ALA A 874 -16.37 -48.54 0.62
C ALA A 874 -17.56 -48.33 1.55
N SER A 875 -17.96 -49.38 2.25
CA SER A 875 -19.01 -49.27 3.26
C SER A 875 -18.81 -50.27 4.39
N LEU A 876 -19.27 -49.87 5.58
CA LEU A 876 -19.29 -50.72 6.77
C LEU A 876 -20.68 -50.66 7.40
N ARG A 877 -21.26 -51.81 7.67
CA ARG A 877 -22.57 -51.98 8.33
C ARG A 877 -22.45 -52.81 9.59
N VAL A 878 -23.15 -52.39 10.61
CA VAL A 878 -23.37 -53.14 11.86
C VAL A 878 -24.87 -53.28 12.08
N SER A 879 -25.31 -54.48 12.33
CA SER A 879 -26.70 -54.80 12.59
C SER A 879 -26.83 -55.60 13.91
N HIS A 880 -27.83 -55.32 14.70
CA HIS A 880 -28.20 -56.01 15.90
C HIS A 880 -29.61 -56.60 15.74
N PHE A 881 -29.77 -57.91 16.03
CA PHE A 881 -31.01 -58.65 15.91
C PHE A 881 -31.50 -59.04 17.28
N PHE A 882 -32.81 -58.87 17.52
CA PHE A 882 -33.45 -59.18 18.83
C PHE A 882 -34.87 -59.64 18.66
#